data_315c777f4496ff06ed49fc28161baa5a
#
_entry.id   315c777f4496ff06ed49fc28161baa5a
#
_cell.length_a   1.000
_cell.length_b   1.000
_cell.length_c   1.000
_cell.angle_alpha   90.00
_cell.angle_beta   90.00
_cell.angle_gamma   90.00
#
_symmetry.space_group_name_H-M   'P 1'
#
loop_
_entity.id
_entity.type
_entity.pdbx_description
1 polymer ?
#
loop_
_entity_poly.entity_id
_entity_poly.type
_entity_poly.pdbx_seq_one_letter_code
_entity_poly.pdbx_strand_id
1 'polypeptide(L)'
;MNGVSFYKEKLTDGKAVYFTQDNFNIKNDGTEDVSVQLQEAIHAVVKQDGYGVLFVPEGKYLLSRTIYVPKAVRIIGYGKNRPEFILQDNAIGFDEPHPEQKGGFKYLFWFTNKMEEDESRIQDANPGTFYSAMSNVNVSLGRGNSQAVAFRTHYAQHCFINHIDINVESGMAGIYDVGNEMEDIFINGGKYGIVTTKCSPGWPFVMVDVRFNGQTAAAIRTHEAGLNIIRAHSTNTSKFIDVDEGYFEKLIIEDSIFEDMNTFLDIAQEKNQLTQINVKNCYLRAVENIVSFKDTGRKINSEDYQCRLKKYTHGIVASDINPDKQFHDEIYRYAREVDYSILKTDLPVLQEMDLWANAKDLGLKGDGVTDDTEALKNAVEKYQTIYFPQGEYILTDTINLKEDTSFVGMNPVSTRLVLKENAEKFTGFGKVKPFIKTSTGKNILFGLGVYTGGRNPRACGVFWCANGDSYMNDVKFFGGHGNLVKGTGDFEMPYDRGRARDADLKKIWDYQYPSLLIRNGGGIFKDVWSASPYVTAGVQIEKNSSPIRIYCLSLEHHQRCEIRMIKAKDVTIYGFQSEEEKAEGEFAQPIELHNCKDITFSSTYCFRTVFVNKPYPYCVKTWDCENIKFLNVHNYSQMKYTIDNFLLDVNTGIEVRPWQAARIEVTGKETSHVTRNTVVEFSMDSQNKYSNELLYSGFRFADGGCCDGRGNFYFLDSLDKKIYRIDGKTLKMTMYFESPFKINSIGFDTRDNIVVVGEYSIPREATLNGKEIINNLPPDSYGTSYGFWYDSRAIVVAFTIDKNGDIEKLHKVNIGDIKPERVLYPGNRWRDGNDFEQVVTYNPKKAFLAKDGKTIIPCHYDLMRANNLSRSKPGRKLYSVDELYKRVWQCDITEDGLLENPVPIIEEGDYKVRKFNNKIYVADDNIKIYEDFKLSDTIKLPQRPTTFDFGGEKRKNLIVTTRHAVYLVKDY
;
A
#
# COMPACT_ATOMS: atom_id res chain seq x y z
N MET A 1 25.96 14.54 17.98
CA MET A 1 25.65 13.76 19.18
C MET A 1 25.61 12.31 18.75
N ASN A 2 26.42 11.46 19.33
CA ASN A 2 26.32 10.03 19.00
C ASN A 2 25.09 9.49 19.73
N GLY A 3 24.12 8.99 18.98
CA GLY A 3 22.96 8.34 19.57
C GLY A 3 23.40 7.18 20.48
N VAL A 4 22.61 6.92 21.51
CA VAL A 4 22.89 5.79 22.42
C VAL A 4 22.69 4.48 21.64
N SER A 5 23.65 3.56 21.76
CA SER A 5 23.51 2.24 21.13
C SER A 5 22.33 1.49 21.71
N PHE A 6 21.46 0.98 20.81
CA PHE A 6 20.30 0.18 21.18
C PHE A 6 20.72 -1.27 21.53
N TYR A 7 21.67 -1.84 20.76
CA TYR A 7 22.22 -3.17 21.00
C TYR A 7 23.64 -3.07 21.58
N LYS A 8 23.75 -3.09 22.89
CA LYS A 8 25.03 -2.87 23.60
C LYS A 8 25.94 -4.10 23.63
N GLU A 9 25.37 -5.29 23.47
CA GLU A 9 26.08 -6.57 23.60
C GLU A 9 26.04 -7.35 22.28
N LYS A 10 27.06 -8.19 22.06
CA LYS A 10 27.06 -9.13 20.94
C LYS A 10 26.05 -10.23 21.18
N LEU A 11 25.10 -10.39 20.26
CA LEU A 11 24.20 -11.54 20.24
C LEU A 11 24.88 -12.75 19.62
N THR A 12 24.73 -13.91 20.21
CA THR A 12 25.25 -15.17 19.67
C THR A 12 24.17 -15.82 18.79
N ASP A 13 24.45 -15.89 17.49
CA ASP A 13 23.58 -16.52 16.48
C ASP A 13 24.46 -17.29 15.49
N GLY A 14 24.34 -18.62 15.49
CA GLY A 14 25.15 -19.48 14.62
C GLY A 14 24.90 -19.35 13.12
N LYS A 15 23.81 -18.70 12.73
CA LYS A 15 23.46 -18.42 11.32
C LYS A 15 23.76 -16.99 10.90
N ALA A 16 24.09 -16.11 11.83
CA ALA A 16 24.42 -14.72 11.49
C ALA A 16 25.85 -14.59 10.94
N VAL A 17 26.04 -13.62 10.07
CA VAL A 17 27.36 -13.18 9.63
C VAL A 17 27.81 -12.04 10.54
N TYR A 18 29.07 -12.04 10.94
CA TYR A 18 29.68 -11.00 11.78
C TYR A 18 30.77 -10.28 10.99
N PHE A 19 30.60 -8.98 10.78
CA PHE A 19 31.56 -8.14 10.04
C PHE A 19 32.73 -7.73 10.96
N THR A 20 33.66 -8.65 11.17
CA THR A 20 34.79 -8.49 12.10
C THR A 20 36.14 -8.57 11.37
N GLN A 21 37.18 -8.10 12.01
CA GLN A 21 38.55 -8.21 11.50
C GLN A 21 38.94 -9.64 11.14
N ASP A 22 38.59 -10.56 12.01
CA ASP A 22 38.96 -11.98 11.84
C ASP A 22 38.23 -12.64 10.66
N ASN A 23 36.97 -12.23 10.41
CA ASN A 23 36.16 -12.86 9.37
C ASN A 23 36.39 -12.28 7.97
N PHE A 24 36.76 -10.98 7.87
CA PHE A 24 36.85 -10.27 6.59
C PHE A 24 38.17 -9.54 6.37
N ASN A 25 39.16 -9.72 7.25
CA ASN A 25 40.46 -9.07 7.16
C ASN A 25 40.37 -7.54 6.96
N ILE A 26 39.58 -6.89 7.79
CA ILE A 26 39.29 -5.45 7.75
C ILE A 26 39.89 -4.71 8.94
N LYS A 27 40.05 -3.40 8.79
CA LYS A 27 40.21 -2.49 9.93
C LYS A 27 38.92 -1.74 10.20
N ASN A 28 38.55 -1.65 11.44
CA ASN A 28 37.37 -0.92 11.91
C ASN A 28 37.74 0.40 12.63
N ASP A 29 38.82 1.03 12.19
CA ASP A 29 39.32 2.30 12.73
C ASP A 29 39.09 3.49 11.79
N GLY A 30 38.50 3.26 10.62
CA GLY A 30 38.21 4.27 9.60
C GLY A 30 39.41 4.64 8.71
N THR A 31 40.50 3.88 8.75
CA THR A 31 41.73 4.19 7.98
C THR A 31 41.82 3.49 6.64
N GLU A 32 41.05 2.40 6.42
CA GLU A 32 41.06 1.62 5.18
C GLU A 32 39.65 1.51 4.59
N ASP A 33 39.56 1.56 3.27
CA ASP A 33 38.30 1.33 2.55
C ASP A 33 37.89 -0.14 2.66
N VAL A 34 36.77 -0.38 3.28
CA VAL A 34 36.19 -1.72 3.49
C VAL A 34 34.94 -1.99 2.65
N SER A 35 34.69 -1.20 1.61
CA SER A 35 33.50 -1.30 0.77
C SER A 35 33.33 -2.68 0.15
N VAL A 36 34.42 -3.27 -0.36
CA VAL A 36 34.39 -4.60 -0.98
C VAL A 36 34.04 -5.66 0.05
N GLN A 37 34.72 -5.64 1.18
CA GLN A 37 34.52 -6.62 2.26
C GLN A 37 33.11 -6.52 2.89
N LEU A 38 32.55 -5.30 2.98
CA LEU A 38 31.19 -5.12 3.46
C LEU A 38 30.18 -5.73 2.47
N GLN A 39 30.37 -5.52 1.17
CA GLN A 39 29.52 -6.13 0.15
C GLN A 39 29.66 -7.66 0.15
N GLU A 40 30.87 -8.20 0.34
CA GLU A 40 31.11 -9.63 0.50
C GLU A 40 30.41 -10.20 1.74
N ALA A 41 30.40 -9.47 2.85
CA ALA A 41 29.69 -9.89 4.06
C ALA A 41 28.18 -9.95 3.84
N ILE A 42 27.61 -8.96 3.14
CA ILE A 42 26.19 -8.97 2.75
C ILE A 42 25.89 -10.17 1.82
N HIS A 43 26.77 -10.42 0.84
CA HIS A 43 26.65 -11.57 -0.04
C HIS A 43 26.75 -12.90 0.72
N ALA A 44 27.57 -12.98 1.76
CA ALA A 44 27.66 -14.16 2.60
C ALA A 44 26.34 -14.47 3.33
N VAL A 45 25.63 -13.43 3.81
CA VAL A 45 24.27 -13.59 4.37
C VAL A 45 23.31 -14.19 3.34
N VAL A 46 23.27 -13.63 2.13
CA VAL A 46 22.36 -14.08 1.06
C VAL A 46 22.67 -15.50 0.60
N LYS A 47 23.96 -15.87 0.51
CA LYS A 47 24.40 -17.21 0.07
C LYS A 47 23.96 -18.33 1.01
N GLN A 48 23.70 -18.04 2.28
CA GLN A 48 23.26 -19.07 3.23
C GLN A 48 21.81 -19.53 2.95
N ASP A 49 20.87 -18.60 3.07
CA ASP A 49 19.44 -18.90 3.03
C ASP A 49 18.63 -17.93 2.14
N GLY A 50 19.28 -17.02 1.43
CA GLY A 50 18.62 -15.95 0.68
C GLY A 50 18.22 -14.75 1.54
N TYR A 51 18.40 -14.84 2.86
CA TYR A 51 18.04 -13.84 3.87
C TYR A 51 18.86 -14.04 5.13
N GLY A 52 18.81 -13.10 6.06
CA GLY A 52 19.47 -13.26 7.36
C GLY A 52 19.94 -11.98 8.01
N VAL A 53 20.90 -12.09 8.90
CA VAL A 53 21.42 -10.98 9.71
C VAL A 53 22.93 -10.83 9.53
N LEU A 54 23.35 -9.59 9.29
CA LEU A 54 24.74 -9.13 9.36
C LEU A 54 24.90 -8.29 10.62
N PHE A 55 25.69 -8.78 11.57
CA PHE A 55 26.08 -8.02 12.75
C PHE A 55 27.36 -7.24 12.51
N VAL A 56 27.32 -5.93 12.83
CA VAL A 56 28.47 -5.03 12.68
C VAL A 56 28.88 -4.52 14.06
N PRO A 57 30.09 -4.84 14.55
CA PRO A 57 30.59 -4.35 15.83
C PRO A 57 30.88 -2.85 15.80
N GLU A 58 30.88 -2.25 16.98
CA GLU A 58 31.38 -0.89 17.20
C GLU A 58 32.70 -0.65 16.46
N GLY A 59 32.80 0.47 15.75
CA GLY A 59 33.98 0.85 14.98
C GLY A 59 33.66 1.91 13.95
N LYS A 60 34.65 2.27 13.16
CA LYS A 60 34.56 3.19 12.01
C LYS A 60 34.87 2.44 10.73
N TYR A 61 34.02 2.53 9.76
CA TYR A 61 34.12 1.77 8.51
C TYR A 61 34.12 2.75 7.33
N LEU A 62 35.31 2.95 6.73
CA LEU A 62 35.49 3.84 5.59
C LEU A 62 34.96 3.16 4.33
N LEU A 63 34.14 3.88 3.55
CA LEU A 63 33.51 3.40 2.31
C LEU A 63 33.84 4.37 1.17
N SER A 64 34.00 3.84 -0.05
CA SER A 64 34.27 4.64 -1.26
C SER A 64 33.26 4.47 -2.36
N ARG A 65 32.29 3.58 -2.19
CA ARG A 65 31.29 3.22 -3.22
C ARG A 65 29.95 2.88 -2.63
N THR A 66 28.94 2.78 -3.50
CA THR A 66 27.61 2.29 -3.13
C THR A 66 27.64 0.86 -2.60
N ILE A 67 26.94 0.64 -1.51
CA ILE A 67 26.70 -0.68 -0.89
C ILE A 67 25.25 -1.09 -1.16
N TYR A 68 25.06 -2.24 -1.76
CA TYR A 68 23.77 -2.76 -2.12
C TYR A 68 23.25 -3.73 -1.05
N VAL A 69 22.05 -3.48 -0.55
CA VAL A 69 21.40 -4.28 0.49
C VAL A 69 20.22 -5.03 -0.10
N PRO A 70 20.34 -6.34 -0.40
CA PRO A 70 19.27 -7.13 -1.00
C PRO A 70 18.12 -7.38 -0.02
N LYS A 71 17.00 -7.90 -0.57
CA LYS A 71 15.80 -8.21 0.21
C LYS A 71 16.09 -9.14 1.41
N ALA A 72 15.38 -8.89 2.51
CA ALA A 72 15.43 -9.67 3.74
C ALA A 72 16.82 -9.81 4.40
N VAL A 73 17.77 -8.97 4.00
CA VAL A 73 19.03 -8.80 4.72
C VAL A 73 18.83 -7.70 5.76
N ARG A 74 19.23 -7.98 7.00
CA ARG A 74 19.22 -7.01 8.08
C ARG A 74 20.64 -6.74 8.57
N ILE A 75 21.04 -5.48 8.54
CA ILE A 75 22.31 -4.99 9.04
C ILE A 75 22.07 -4.39 10.42
N ILE A 76 22.71 -4.95 11.44
CA ILE A 76 22.48 -4.56 12.83
C ILE A 76 23.83 -4.23 13.49
N GLY A 77 23.97 -2.97 13.90
CA GLY A 77 25.12 -2.53 14.69
C GLY A 77 25.02 -2.98 16.15
N TYR A 78 26.15 -3.26 16.78
CA TYR A 78 26.22 -3.54 18.22
C TYR A 78 27.51 -3.00 18.86
N GLY A 79 27.47 -2.77 20.16
CA GLY A 79 28.55 -2.24 20.97
C GLY A 79 28.09 -1.10 21.88
N LYS A 80 28.98 -0.56 22.68
CA LYS A 80 28.67 0.60 23.54
C LYS A 80 28.28 1.82 22.75
N ASN A 81 28.89 2.01 21.57
CA ASN A 81 28.56 3.02 20.60
C ASN A 81 28.08 2.34 19.32
N ARG A 82 27.24 3.04 18.55
CA ARG A 82 26.84 2.58 17.23
C ARG A 82 28.05 2.54 16.30
N PRO A 83 28.24 1.50 15.46
CA PRO A 83 29.22 1.52 14.38
C PRO A 83 28.92 2.69 13.43
N GLU A 84 29.96 3.29 12.88
CA GLU A 84 29.84 4.43 11.96
C GLU A 84 30.37 4.04 10.57
N PHE A 85 29.53 4.14 9.55
CA PHE A 85 29.92 4.06 8.15
C PHE A 85 30.23 5.45 7.61
N ILE A 86 31.41 5.63 7.06
CA ILE A 86 31.92 6.94 6.62
C ILE A 86 32.22 6.86 5.12
N LEU A 87 31.48 7.65 4.31
CA LEU A 87 31.89 7.87 2.93
C LEU A 87 33.15 8.72 2.92
N GLN A 88 34.19 8.26 2.23
CA GLN A 88 35.43 9.01 2.14
C GLN A 88 35.26 10.41 1.56
N ASP A 89 36.13 11.34 1.92
CA ASP A 89 36.13 12.67 1.33
C ASP A 89 36.41 12.61 -0.17
N ASN A 90 35.67 13.38 -0.97
CA ASN A 90 35.77 13.43 -2.43
C ASN A 90 35.67 12.04 -3.08
N ALA A 91 34.76 11.21 -2.64
CA ALA A 91 34.53 9.88 -3.21
C ALA A 91 34.13 9.99 -4.69
N ILE A 92 34.75 9.17 -5.52
CA ILE A 92 34.56 9.23 -6.99
C ILE A 92 33.08 9.06 -7.35
N GLY A 93 32.54 10.03 -8.09
CA GLY A 93 31.19 10.07 -8.59
C GLY A 93 30.13 10.47 -7.56
N PHE A 94 30.49 10.88 -6.34
CA PHE A 94 29.56 11.42 -5.37
C PHE A 94 29.47 12.97 -5.39
N ASP A 95 30.25 13.60 -6.23
CA ASP A 95 30.28 15.06 -6.44
C ASP A 95 29.58 15.51 -7.73
N GLU A 96 29.20 14.59 -8.63
CA GLU A 96 28.59 14.87 -9.91
C GLU A 96 27.17 14.25 -10.04
N PRO A 97 26.27 14.86 -10.85
CA PRO A 97 24.96 14.33 -11.11
C PRO A 97 24.99 13.00 -11.88
N HIS A 98 24.10 12.10 -11.55
CA HIS A 98 23.93 10.81 -12.19
C HIS A 98 22.54 10.72 -12.86
N PRO A 99 22.34 11.31 -14.05
CA PRO A 99 21.02 11.35 -14.72
C PRO A 99 20.50 9.96 -15.07
N GLU A 100 21.37 8.97 -15.19
CA GLU A 100 21.02 7.56 -15.42
C GLU A 100 20.45 6.86 -14.18
N GLN A 101 20.70 7.42 -12.99
CA GLN A 101 20.14 6.91 -11.74
C GLN A 101 18.86 7.66 -11.36
N LYS A 102 17.97 6.98 -10.68
CA LYS A 102 16.76 7.60 -10.16
C LYS A 102 17.09 8.75 -9.21
N GLY A 103 16.41 9.86 -9.39
CA GLY A 103 16.69 11.08 -8.65
C GLY A 103 17.95 11.82 -9.09
N GLY A 104 18.79 11.23 -9.92
CA GLY A 104 20.03 11.84 -10.39
C GLY A 104 21.13 11.91 -9.35
N PHE A 105 21.05 11.13 -8.28
CA PHE A 105 21.98 11.13 -7.15
C PHE A 105 22.76 9.83 -7.04
N LYS A 106 23.82 9.84 -6.23
CA LYS A 106 24.56 8.63 -5.87
C LYS A 106 24.32 8.27 -4.41
N TYR A 107 23.98 7.00 -4.17
CA TYR A 107 23.58 6.49 -2.86
C TYR A 107 24.71 5.75 -2.19
N LEU A 108 24.94 5.98 -0.89
CA LEU A 108 25.91 5.18 -0.14
C LEU A 108 25.33 3.79 0.17
N PHE A 109 24.10 3.71 0.68
CA PHE A 109 23.38 2.46 0.87
C PHE A 109 22.15 2.43 -0.03
N TRP A 110 22.03 1.38 -0.84
CA TRP A 110 20.90 1.18 -1.73
C TRP A 110 20.23 -0.14 -1.44
N PHE A 111 18.97 -0.10 -0.98
CA PHE A 111 18.17 -1.29 -0.80
C PHE A 111 17.65 -1.78 -2.15
N THR A 112 17.95 -3.04 -2.48
CA THR A 112 17.70 -3.63 -3.80
C THR A 112 16.79 -4.85 -3.71
N ASN A 113 16.21 -5.22 -4.84
CA ASN A 113 15.32 -6.37 -4.95
C ASN A 113 16.06 -7.71 -4.74
N LYS A 114 17.22 -7.85 -5.33
CA LYS A 114 18.02 -9.07 -5.28
C LYS A 114 19.50 -8.75 -5.32
N MET A 115 20.29 -9.74 -5.00
CA MET A 115 21.71 -9.69 -5.21
C MET A 115 22.03 -9.90 -6.69
N GLU A 116 22.79 -8.99 -7.29
CA GLU A 116 23.33 -9.09 -8.63
C GLU A 116 24.83 -8.85 -8.58
N GLU A 117 25.57 -9.66 -9.33
CA GLU A 117 27.03 -9.47 -9.48
C GLU A 117 27.36 -8.35 -10.49
N ASP A 118 26.47 -8.12 -11.44
CA ASP A 118 26.57 -7.07 -12.43
C ASP A 118 25.77 -5.84 -11.99
N GLU A 119 26.45 -4.78 -11.61
CA GLU A 119 25.85 -3.53 -11.15
C GLU A 119 24.87 -2.92 -12.14
N SER A 120 25.05 -3.16 -13.45
CA SER A 120 24.13 -2.70 -14.50
C SER A 120 22.75 -3.36 -14.44
N ARG A 121 22.63 -4.48 -13.71
CA ARG A 121 21.37 -5.24 -13.52
C ARG A 121 20.72 -5.01 -12.16
N ILE A 122 21.32 -4.18 -11.32
CA ILE A 122 20.75 -3.87 -10.02
C ILE A 122 19.45 -3.11 -10.23
N GLN A 123 18.42 -3.63 -9.60
CA GLN A 123 17.08 -3.08 -9.71
C GLN A 123 16.65 -2.43 -8.42
N ASP A 124 15.84 -1.41 -8.59
CA ASP A 124 15.17 -0.76 -7.50
C ASP A 124 14.25 -1.70 -6.74
N ALA A 125 14.15 -1.46 -5.46
CA ALA A 125 13.63 -2.41 -4.51
C ALA A 125 12.12 -2.63 -4.55
N ASN A 126 11.34 -1.68 -5.00
CA ASN A 126 9.89 -1.79 -4.95
C ASN A 126 9.32 -2.38 -6.26
N PRO A 127 8.45 -3.42 -6.22
CA PRO A 127 7.88 -4.07 -5.03
C PRO A 127 8.64 -5.30 -4.53
N GLY A 128 9.83 -5.54 -4.98
CA GLY A 128 10.54 -6.80 -4.75
C GLY A 128 11.31 -6.91 -3.43
N THR A 129 11.61 -5.82 -2.75
CA THR A 129 12.38 -5.83 -1.51
C THR A 129 11.47 -5.87 -0.30
N PHE A 130 11.46 -7.01 0.39
CA PHE A 130 10.70 -7.23 1.62
C PHE A 130 11.66 -7.51 2.78
N TYR A 131 11.29 -7.10 4.00
CA TYR A 131 11.90 -7.44 5.28
C TYR A 131 13.33 -6.98 5.48
N SER A 132 13.87 -6.15 4.58
CA SER A 132 15.21 -5.58 4.74
C SER A 132 15.20 -4.51 5.83
N ALA A 133 16.30 -4.41 6.57
CA ALA A 133 16.42 -3.37 7.57
C ALA A 133 17.88 -2.97 7.80
N MET A 134 18.07 -1.76 8.29
CA MET A 134 19.34 -1.31 8.88
C MET A 134 19.04 -0.66 10.21
N SER A 135 19.76 -1.08 11.25
CA SER A 135 19.48 -0.69 12.62
C SER A 135 20.74 -0.43 13.43
N ASN A 136 20.66 0.56 14.31
CA ASN A 136 21.67 0.86 15.31
C ASN A 136 23.07 1.13 14.72
N VAL A 137 23.10 2.00 13.71
CA VAL A 137 24.34 2.43 13.03
C VAL A 137 24.37 3.95 12.88
N ASN A 138 25.53 4.53 12.60
CA ASN A 138 25.67 5.92 12.18
C ASN A 138 26.21 5.98 10.75
N VAL A 139 25.86 7.05 10.02
CA VAL A 139 26.33 7.26 8.65
C VAL A 139 26.82 8.71 8.50
N SER A 140 28.03 8.89 7.98
CA SER A 140 28.58 10.19 7.67
C SER A 140 28.98 10.27 6.20
N LEU A 141 28.49 11.29 5.50
CA LEU A 141 28.89 11.60 4.13
C LEU A 141 30.08 12.55 4.17
N GLY A 142 31.27 12.09 3.81
CA GLY A 142 32.47 12.90 3.84
C GLY A 142 32.40 14.17 2.99
N ARG A 143 33.39 15.03 3.14
CA ARG A 143 33.45 16.34 2.46
C ARG A 143 33.59 16.20 0.95
N GLY A 144 33.05 17.17 0.20
CA GLY A 144 33.15 17.23 -1.27
C GLY A 144 32.20 16.33 -2.04
N ASN A 145 31.33 15.61 -1.37
CA ASN A 145 30.36 14.68 -1.95
C ASN A 145 28.99 15.35 -2.15
N SER A 146 28.92 16.38 -2.98
CA SER A 146 27.75 17.28 -3.11
C SER A 146 26.49 16.62 -3.66
N GLN A 147 26.61 15.47 -4.34
CA GLN A 147 25.48 14.68 -4.87
C GLN A 147 25.24 13.40 -4.09
N ALA A 148 25.93 13.22 -2.97
CA ALA A 148 25.76 12.05 -2.12
C ALA A 148 24.42 12.07 -1.37
N VAL A 149 23.81 10.89 -1.30
CA VAL A 149 22.66 10.58 -0.43
C VAL A 149 23.01 9.36 0.42
N ALA A 150 22.73 9.40 1.72
CA ALA A 150 23.15 8.28 2.57
C ALA A 150 22.36 7.00 2.28
N PHE A 151 21.02 7.10 2.14
CA PHE A 151 20.17 5.95 1.94
C PHE A 151 19.21 6.14 0.77
N ARG A 152 19.07 5.11 -0.06
CA ARG A 152 17.92 4.91 -0.92
C ARG A 152 17.03 3.84 -0.31
N THR A 153 15.85 4.23 0.16
CA THR A 153 14.92 3.35 0.87
C THR A 153 13.64 3.10 0.08
N HIS A 154 13.73 3.04 -1.25
CA HIS A 154 12.62 2.65 -2.10
C HIS A 154 12.40 1.14 -2.04
N TYR A 155 11.98 0.64 -0.91
CA TYR A 155 11.71 -0.76 -0.66
C TYR A 155 10.21 -1.04 -0.47
N ALA A 156 9.85 -2.31 -0.54
CA ALA A 156 8.48 -2.78 -0.34
C ALA A 156 8.12 -2.87 1.15
N GLN A 157 7.13 -3.65 1.46
CA GLN A 157 6.58 -3.80 2.81
C GLN A 157 7.59 -4.40 3.79
N HIS A 158 7.42 -4.03 5.06
CA HIS A 158 8.10 -4.63 6.22
C HIS A 158 9.62 -4.42 6.22
N CYS A 159 10.00 -3.30 5.62
CA CYS A 159 11.36 -2.81 5.65
C CYS A 159 11.43 -1.56 6.52
N PHE A 160 12.57 -1.33 7.15
CA PHE A 160 12.75 -0.14 7.97
C PHE A 160 14.22 0.25 8.12
N ILE A 161 14.42 1.50 8.54
CA ILE A 161 15.67 1.98 9.13
C ILE A 161 15.33 2.56 10.50
N ASN A 162 16.13 2.22 11.53
CA ASN A 162 15.90 2.74 12.88
C ASN A 162 17.20 2.89 13.69
N HIS A 163 17.17 3.79 14.68
CA HIS A 163 18.30 4.08 15.53
C HIS A 163 19.55 4.50 14.75
N ILE A 164 19.39 5.51 13.87
CA ILE A 164 20.46 5.97 12.96
C ILE A 164 20.66 7.48 13.06
N ASP A 165 21.90 7.91 13.29
CA ASP A 165 22.29 9.30 13.08
C ASP A 165 22.96 9.42 11.71
N ILE A 166 22.49 10.36 10.88
CA ILE A 166 22.98 10.62 9.53
C ILE A 166 23.60 12.03 9.51
N ASN A 167 24.89 12.13 9.29
CA ASN A 167 25.58 13.38 9.06
C ASN A 167 25.78 13.58 7.56
N VAL A 168 24.97 14.45 6.96
CA VAL A 168 24.95 14.67 5.49
C VAL A 168 26.06 15.62 5.04
N GLU A 169 26.64 16.41 5.95
CA GLU A 169 27.65 17.43 5.63
C GLU A 169 27.15 18.39 4.54
N SER A 170 27.84 18.45 3.41
CA SER A 170 27.45 19.22 2.22
C SER A 170 26.74 18.39 1.14
N GLY A 171 26.36 17.17 1.47
CA GLY A 171 25.68 16.26 0.54
C GLY A 171 24.26 16.69 0.19
N MET A 172 23.65 15.96 -0.74
CA MET A 172 22.32 16.30 -1.25
C MET A 172 21.22 15.99 -0.25
N ALA A 173 21.21 14.79 0.33
CA ALA A 173 20.18 14.39 1.29
C ALA A 173 20.61 13.24 2.21
N GLY A 174 19.94 13.10 3.34
CA GLY A 174 20.09 11.90 4.17
C GLY A 174 19.40 10.69 3.53
N ILE A 175 18.18 10.85 3.04
CA ILE A 175 17.37 9.76 2.49
C ILE A 175 16.73 10.18 1.18
N TYR A 176 16.75 9.27 0.22
CA TYR A 176 15.99 9.41 -1.03
C TYR A 176 14.98 8.26 -1.17
N ASP A 177 13.73 8.63 -1.42
CA ASP A 177 12.51 7.80 -1.39
C ASP A 177 12.34 7.04 -0.08
N VAL A 178 11.14 7.08 0.44
CA VAL A 178 10.81 6.43 1.70
C VAL A 178 9.84 5.27 1.46
N GLY A 179 9.87 4.29 2.34
CA GLY A 179 8.94 3.18 2.33
C GLY A 179 8.70 2.66 3.75
N ASN A 180 7.50 2.19 4.04
CA ASN A 180 7.02 1.65 5.30
C ASN A 180 7.24 2.53 6.52
N GLU A 181 8.36 2.39 7.21
CA GLU A 181 8.58 3.10 8.46
C GLU A 181 10.04 3.49 8.73
N MET A 182 10.20 4.43 9.63
CA MET A 182 11.46 4.75 10.31
C MET A 182 11.21 5.20 11.75
N GLU A 183 12.18 4.94 12.60
CA GLU A 183 12.15 5.27 14.03
C GLU A 183 13.52 5.74 14.53
N ASP A 184 13.52 6.75 15.39
CA ASP A 184 14.76 7.31 16.01
C ASP A 184 15.84 7.60 14.98
N ILE A 185 15.50 8.45 14.00
CA ILE A 185 16.40 8.92 12.96
C ILE A 185 16.77 10.37 13.23
N PHE A 186 18.06 10.67 13.22
CA PHE A 186 18.56 12.04 13.26
C PHE A 186 19.30 12.38 11.97
N ILE A 187 18.87 13.43 11.27
CA ILE A 187 19.52 13.89 10.04
C ILE A 187 20.09 15.29 10.28
N ASN A 188 21.38 15.42 10.14
CA ASN A 188 22.11 16.66 10.36
C ASN A 188 22.77 17.16 9.08
N GLY A 189 22.57 18.44 8.74
CA GLY A 189 23.16 19.09 7.58
C GLY A 189 22.53 18.71 6.25
N GLY A 190 23.24 19.02 5.17
CA GLY A 190 22.84 18.75 3.80
C GLY A 190 21.89 19.79 3.19
N LYS A 191 21.53 19.55 1.92
CA LYS A 191 20.53 20.38 1.26
C LYS A 191 19.12 19.99 1.71
N TYR A 192 18.85 18.70 1.80
CA TYR A 192 17.61 18.11 2.27
C TYR A 192 17.87 17.07 3.35
N GLY A 193 16.95 16.90 4.27
CA GLY A 193 16.94 15.71 5.13
C GLY A 193 16.44 14.50 4.35
N ILE A 194 15.24 14.58 3.82
CA ILE A 194 14.59 13.56 3.00
C ILE A 194 14.13 14.18 1.67
N VAL A 195 14.37 13.49 0.57
CA VAL A 195 13.72 13.74 -0.72
C VAL A 195 12.92 12.50 -1.07
N THR A 196 11.61 12.65 -1.20
CA THR A 196 10.76 11.51 -1.50
C THR A 196 9.65 11.85 -2.45
N THR A 197 9.16 10.86 -3.13
CA THR A 197 8.03 10.97 -4.02
C THR A 197 7.09 9.82 -3.75
N LYS A 198 6.04 9.69 -4.56
CA LYS A 198 5.04 8.63 -4.40
C LYS A 198 5.68 7.26 -4.22
N CYS A 199 5.39 6.63 -3.08
CA CYS A 199 5.72 5.23 -2.89
C CYS A 199 4.82 4.35 -3.77
N SER A 200 5.34 3.29 -4.29
CA SER A 200 4.56 2.33 -5.04
C SER A 200 4.57 0.99 -4.28
N PRO A 201 3.40 0.36 -4.13
CA PRO A 201 2.09 0.69 -4.69
C PRO A 201 1.28 1.75 -3.94
N GLY A 202 1.87 2.60 -3.16
CA GLY A 202 1.17 3.69 -2.49
C GLY A 202 0.77 3.35 -1.06
N TRP A 203 1.68 2.73 -0.31
CA TRP A 203 1.51 2.51 1.13
C TRP A 203 1.76 3.79 1.93
N PRO A 204 1.09 3.95 3.07
CA PRO A 204 1.38 5.05 3.96
C PRO A 204 2.77 4.86 4.59
N PHE A 205 3.50 5.95 4.73
CA PHE A 205 4.80 5.94 5.38
C PHE A 205 4.68 6.51 6.80
N VAL A 206 5.33 5.86 7.76
CA VAL A 206 5.29 6.25 9.18
C VAL A 206 6.69 6.61 9.68
N MET A 207 6.82 7.83 10.21
CA MET A 207 8.02 8.33 10.88
C MET A 207 7.72 8.56 12.36
N VAL A 208 8.50 7.95 13.23
CA VAL A 208 8.36 8.07 14.68
C VAL A 208 9.67 8.53 15.29
N ASP A 209 9.62 9.56 16.14
CA ASP A 209 10.80 10.06 16.88
C ASP A 209 11.94 10.53 15.95
N VAL A 210 11.62 11.34 14.92
CA VAL A 210 12.61 11.79 13.92
C VAL A 210 13.08 13.21 14.21
N ARG A 211 14.37 13.48 13.90
CA ARG A 211 14.99 14.77 14.17
C ARG A 211 15.72 15.29 12.94
N PHE A 212 15.58 16.58 12.67
CA PHE A 212 16.23 17.28 11.58
C PHE A 212 16.96 18.51 12.10
N ASN A 213 18.14 18.78 11.60
CA ASN A 213 18.89 19.98 11.94
C ASN A 213 19.74 20.49 10.80
N GLY A 214 19.60 21.77 10.46
CA GLY A 214 20.55 22.47 9.60
C GLY A 214 20.39 22.19 8.09
N GLN A 215 19.28 21.71 7.61
CA GLN A 215 19.03 21.55 6.17
C GLN A 215 18.84 22.89 5.50
N THR A 216 19.61 23.14 4.43
CA THR A 216 19.66 24.45 3.77
C THR A 216 18.45 24.77 2.89
N ALA A 217 17.75 23.74 2.36
CA ALA A 217 16.56 23.91 1.53
C ALA A 217 15.28 23.45 2.26
N ALA A 218 15.21 22.21 2.68
CA ALA A 218 14.08 21.70 3.45
C ALA A 218 14.46 20.46 4.27
N ALA A 219 13.77 20.25 5.39
CA ALA A 219 13.86 18.98 6.10
C ALA A 219 13.31 17.83 5.22
N ILE A 220 12.14 18.02 4.60
CA ILE A 220 11.52 17.05 3.72
C ILE A 220 11.03 17.74 2.45
N ARG A 221 11.55 17.32 1.30
CA ARG A 221 11.00 17.63 -0.02
C ARG A 221 10.20 16.42 -0.50
N THR A 222 8.96 16.64 -0.90
CA THR A 222 8.04 15.54 -1.16
C THR A 222 6.96 15.83 -2.20
N HIS A 223 6.38 14.78 -2.77
CA HIS A 223 5.08 14.80 -3.45
C HIS A 223 4.43 13.41 -3.45
N GLU A 224 3.12 13.36 -3.20
CA GLU A 224 2.29 12.14 -3.25
C GLU A 224 2.77 10.97 -2.35
N ALA A 225 3.65 11.22 -1.39
CA ALA A 225 4.25 10.16 -0.58
C ALA A 225 3.32 9.62 0.52
N GLY A 226 2.48 10.49 1.10
CA GLY A 226 1.60 10.10 2.20
C GLY A 226 2.34 9.91 3.53
N LEU A 227 2.72 11.01 4.18
CA LEU A 227 3.61 11.01 5.34
C LEU A 227 2.84 11.09 6.65
N ASN A 228 3.09 10.15 7.56
CA ASN A 228 2.69 10.20 8.96
C ASN A 228 3.92 10.49 9.81
N ILE A 229 3.95 11.64 10.45
CA ILE A 229 5.09 12.17 11.18
C ILE A 229 4.67 12.37 12.64
N ILE A 230 5.21 11.57 13.53
CA ILE A 230 4.87 11.56 14.93
C ILE A 230 6.11 11.85 15.76
N ARG A 231 6.04 12.85 16.63
CA ARG A 231 7.12 13.30 17.50
C ARG A 231 8.39 13.69 16.71
N ALA A 232 8.19 14.50 15.66
CA ALA A 232 9.32 15.08 14.96
C ALA A 232 9.85 16.32 15.69
N HIS A 233 11.17 16.51 15.63
CA HIS A 233 11.81 17.75 16.05
C HIS A 233 12.70 18.29 14.94
N SER A 234 12.37 19.45 14.40
CA SER A 234 13.15 20.08 13.33
C SER A 234 13.64 21.46 13.77
N THR A 235 14.94 21.69 13.63
CA THR A 235 15.59 22.97 14.02
C THR A 235 16.51 23.46 12.93
N ASN A 236 16.62 24.80 12.80
CA ASN A 236 17.58 25.45 11.87
C ASN A 236 17.43 24.96 10.43
N THR A 237 16.21 24.70 9.98
CA THR A 237 15.91 24.31 8.60
C THR A 237 15.19 25.44 7.87
N SER A 238 15.42 25.60 6.57
CA SER A 238 14.72 26.64 5.82
C SER A 238 13.20 26.41 5.80
N LYS A 239 12.80 25.19 5.49
CA LYS A 239 11.41 24.70 5.50
C LYS A 239 11.34 23.33 6.17
N PHE A 240 10.20 23.00 6.78
CA PHE A 240 10.02 21.62 7.21
C PHE A 240 9.51 20.73 6.08
N ILE A 241 8.37 21.06 5.48
CA ILE A 241 7.82 20.36 4.30
C ILE A 241 7.89 21.29 3.10
N ASP A 242 8.39 20.77 1.98
CA ASP A 242 8.43 21.43 0.68
C ASP A 242 7.80 20.50 -0.37
N VAL A 243 6.53 20.77 -0.75
CA VAL A 243 5.82 19.98 -1.76
C VAL A 243 6.18 20.46 -3.15
N ASP A 244 6.53 19.53 -4.04
CA ASP A 244 6.93 19.85 -5.42
C ASP A 244 5.79 20.55 -6.20
N GLU A 245 6.15 21.50 -7.05
CA GLU A 245 5.18 22.26 -7.85
C GLU A 245 4.35 21.33 -8.76
N GLY A 246 3.04 21.59 -8.81
CA GLY A 246 2.11 20.81 -9.62
C GLY A 246 1.62 19.52 -8.96
N TYR A 247 2.12 19.18 -7.77
CA TYR A 247 1.74 17.98 -7.05
C TYR A 247 0.94 18.26 -5.78
N PHE A 248 0.32 17.22 -5.25
CA PHE A 248 -0.36 17.23 -3.96
C PHE A 248 0.43 16.42 -2.93
N GLU A 249 0.03 16.53 -1.66
CA GLU A 249 0.59 15.69 -0.61
C GLU A 249 -0.45 15.37 0.46
N LYS A 250 -0.22 14.26 1.15
CA LYS A 250 -1.01 13.77 2.27
C LYS A 250 -0.15 13.77 3.52
N LEU A 251 -0.44 14.67 4.46
CA LEU A 251 0.38 14.91 5.64
C LEU A 251 -0.42 14.69 6.92
N ILE A 252 0.09 13.84 7.78
CA ILE A 252 -0.29 13.78 9.19
C ILE A 252 0.94 14.14 10.01
N ILE A 253 0.81 15.14 10.88
CA ILE A 253 1.89 15.59 11.75
C ILE A 253 1.32 15.75 13.16
N GLU A 254 1.80 14.96 14.10
CA GLU A 254 1.33 14.97 15.49
C GLU A 254 2.47 15.08 16.49
N ASP A 255 2.20 15.71 17.63
CA ASP A 255 3.07 15.75 18.82
C ASP A 255 4.50 16.18 18.51
N SER A 256 4.69 17.22 17.69
CA SER A 256 5.97 17.59 17.09
C SER A 256 6.36 19.04 17.39
N ILE A 257 7.66 19.33 17.28
CA ILE A 257 8.21 20.66 17.56
C ILE A 257 9.03 21.15 16.36
N PHE A 258 8.81 22.41 15.96
CA PHE A 258 9.46 23.05 14.82
C PHE A 258 10.01 24.40 15.24
N GLU A 259 11.31 24.62 15.01
CA GLU A 259 12.01 25.78 15.53
C GLU A 259 12.97 26.38 14.50
N ASP A 260 13.08 27.69 14.52
CA ASP A 260 14.07 28.47 13.79
C ASP A 260 14.03 28.18 12.27
N MET A 261 12.87 28.42 11.64
CA MET A 261 12.65 28.18 10.20
C MET A 261 11.74 29.23 9.56
N ASN A 262 11.90 29.41 8.24
CA ASN A 262 11.06 30.33 7.50
C ASN A 262 9.61 29.80 7.33
N THR A 263 9.46 28.53 6.92
CA THR A 263 8.13 27.99 6.60
C THR A 263 7.99 26.56 7.15
N PHE A 264 6.90 26.32 7.89
CA PHE A 264 6.59 24.98 8.37
C PHE A 264 6.05 24.10 7.22
N LEU A 265 5.00 24.52 6.51
CA LEU A 265 4.45 23.77 5.37
C LEU A 265 4.44 24.65 4.13
N ASP A 266 5.17 24.27 3.09
CA ASP A 266 5.17 24.92 1.78
C ASP A 266 4.47 24.02 0.76
N ILE A 267 3.18 24.31 0.52
CA ILE A 267 2.24 23.46 -0.23
C ILE A 267 2.14 23.95 -1.66
N ALA A 268 2.17 23.04 -2.62
CA ALA A 268 2.17 23.42 -4.03
C ALA A 268 0.87 24.07 -4.48
N GLN A 269 -0.29 23.53 -4.07
CA GLN A 269 -1.60 23.97 -4.56
C GLN A 269 -2.61 24.10 -3.41
N GLU A 270 -3.19 25.31 -3.28
CA GLU A 270 -4.14 25.61 -2.20
C GLU A 270 -5.45 24.84 -2.32
N LYS A 271 -5.97 24.67 -3.52
CA LYS A 271 -7.31 24.10 -3.74
C LYS A 271 -7.29 22.75 -4.45
N ASN A 272 -6.17 22.05 -4.38
CA ASN A 272 -6.13 20.68 -4.89
C ASN A 272 -6.92 19.75 -3.96
N GLN A 273 -7.92 19.08 -4.49
CA GLN A 273 -8.80 18.17 -3.74
C GLN A 273 -8.07 16.95 -3.17
N LEU A 274 -6.94 16.57 -3.77
CA LEU A 274 -6.11 15.45 -3.34
C LEU A 274 -5.13 15.82 -2.22
N THR A 275 -4.94 17.13 -1.97
CA THR A 275 -4.15 17.60 -0.82
C THR A 275 -4.91 17.34 0.48
N GLN A 276 -4.26 16.62 1.40
CA GLN A 276 -4.86 16.17 2.65
C GLN A 276 -3.90 16.47 3.80
N ILE A 277 -4.21 17.47 4.61
CA ILE A 277 -3.34 17.88 5.71
C ILE A 277 -4.09 17.80 7.03
N ASN A 278 -3.52 17.07 7.98
CA ASN A 278 -3.95 17.03 9.37
C ASN A 278 -2.74 17.23 10.29
N VAL A 279 -2.69 18.38 10.95
CA VAL A 279 -1.68 18.67 11.97
C VAL A 279 -2.37 18.74 13.33
N LYS A 280 -1.76 18.13 14.34
CA LYS A 280 -2.33 18.11 15.68
C LYS A 280 -1.23 18.22 16.74
N ASN A 281 -1.46 19.07 17.74
CA ASN A 281 -0.60 19.22 18.91
C ASN A 281 0.88 19.46 18.58
N CYS A 282 1.16 20.43 17.72
CA CYS A 282 2.52 20.82 17.38
C CYS A 282 2.89 22.17 18.01
N TYR A 283 4.16 22.35 18.33
CA TYR A 283 4.70 23.63 18.79
C TYR A 283 5.60 24.25 17.72
N LEU A 284 5.44 25.54 17.53
CA LEU A 284 6.22 26.35 16.61
C LEU A 284 6.94 27.44 17.38
N ARG A 285 8.26 27.60 17.21
CA ARG A 285 9.06 28.66 17.79
C ARG A 285 9.95 29.31 16.74
N ALA A 286 9.88 30.62 16.61
CA ALA A 286 10.63 31.36 15.57
C ALA A 286 10.34 30.81 14.15
N VAL A 287 9.08 30.55 13.87
CA VAL A 287 8.60 30.10 12.55
C VAL A 287 7.83 31.26 11.91
N GLU A 288 8.25 31.73 10.75
CA GLU A 288 7.64 32.89 10.09
C GLU A 288 6.26 32.54 9.49
N ASN A 289 6.21 31.49 8.69
CA ASN A 289 4.99 31.05 8.01
C ASN A 289 4.60 29.65 8.49
N ILE A 290 3.37 29.51 8.98
CA ILE A 290 2.82 28.18 9.31
C ILE A 290 2.52 27.42 8.02
N VAL A 291 1.88 28.06 7.04
CA VAL A 291 1.60 27.51 5.73
C VAL A 291 1.86 28.54 4.66
N SER A 292 2.45 28.12 3.56
CA SER A 292 2.58 28.88 2.32
C SER A 292 2.02 28.06 1.16
N PHE A 293 1.23 28.69 0.29
CA PHE A 293 0.71 28.07 -0.92
C PHE A 293 1.40 28.68 -2.14
N LYS A 294 2.11 27.84 -2.91
CA LYS A 294 2.96 28.30 -4.02
C LYS A 294 2.16 28.87 -5.19
N ASP A 295 1.03 28.23 -5.51
CA ASP A 295 0.16 28.61 -6.66
C ASP A 295 -0.56 29.96 -6.47
N THR A 296 -1.01 30.24 -5.25
CA THR A 296 -1.78 31.46 -4.94
C THR A 296 -0.95 32.55 -4.27
N GLY A 297 0.21 32.18 -3.71
CA GLY A 297 1.03 33.04 -2.87
C GLY A 297 0.41 33.35 -1.51
N ARG A 298 -0.73 32.73 -1.15
CA ARG A 298 -1.36 32.92 0.16
C ARG A 298 -0.47 32.30 1.24
N LYS A 299 -0.37 33.03 2.35
CA LYS A 299 0.39 32.59 3.54
C LYS A 299 -0.46 32.67 4.80
N ILE A 300 -0.24 31.74 5.70
CA ILE A 300 -0.73 31.79 7.07
C ILE A 300 0.49 32.01 7.95
N ASN A 301 0.66 33.24 8.43
CA ASN A 301 1.83 33.62 9.22
C ASN A 301 1.67 33.16 10.67
N SER A 302 2.80 32.91 11.33
CA SER A 302 2.83 32.84 12.78
C SER A 302 2.70 34.27 13.35
N GLU A 303 1.69 34.52 14.17
CA GLU A 303 1.51 35.83 14.80
C GLU A 303 2.36 35.99 16.06
N ASP A 304 2.69 34.85 16.67
CA ASP A 304 3.45 34.77 17.90
C ASP A 304 4.81 34.16 17.69
N TYR A 305 5.81 34.57 18.44
CA TYR A 305 7.16 33.98 18.44
C TYR A 305 7.13 32.50 18.85
N GLN A 306 6.23 32.14 19.74
CA GLN A 306 5.94 30.77 20.14
C GLN A 306 4.44 30.50 20.13
N CYS A 307 4.00 29.49 19.46
CA CYS A 307 2.59 29.08 19.49
C CYS A 307 2.42 27.57 19.52
N ARG A 308 1.31 27.14 20.11
CA ARG A 308 0.83 25.76 19.95
C ARG A 308 -0.20 25.71 18.84
N LEU A 309 0.13 24.97 17.79
CA LEU A 309 -0.81 24.61 16.74
C LEU A 309 -1.59 23.38 17.23
N LYS A 310 -2.76 23.64 17.81
CA LYS A 310 -3.59 22.57 18.37
C LYS A 310 -4.15 21.68 17.26
N LYS A 311 -4.55 22.30 16.14
CA LYS A 311 -5.12 21.61 14.99
C LYS A 311 -4.99 22.47 13.74
N TYR A 312 -4.61 21.84 12.64
CA TYR A 312 -4.80 22.36 11.30
C TYR A 312 -5.33 21.24 10.40
N THR A 313 -6.43 21.50 9.71
CA THR A 313 -7.00 20.59 8.73
C THR A 313 -7.21 21.32 7.42
N HIS A 314 -6.63 20.78 6.35
CA HIS A 314 -6.81 21.32 4.99
C HIS A 314 -7.16 20.18 4.03
N GLY A 315 -8.22 20.36 3.25
CA GLY A 315 -8.71 19.39 2.27
C GLY A 315 -10.17 18.99 2.47
N ILE A 316 -10.58 17.93 1.79
CA ILE A 316 -11.95 17.43 1.83
C ILE A 316 -12.23 16.78 3.20
N VAL A 317 -13.37 17.15 3.77
CA VAL A 317 -13.91 16.53 4.99
C VAL A 317 -15.34 16.05 4.72
N ALA A 318 -15.58 14.76 4.92
CA ALA A 318 -16.90 14.16 4.89
C ALA A 318 -17.33 13.78 6.32
N SER A 319 -18.49 14.21 6.75
CA SER A 319 -19.00 13.92 8.07
C SER A 319 -20.50 13.63 8.01
N ASP A 320 -20.95 12.67 8.80
CA ASP A 320 -22.34 12.30 8.93
C ASP A 320 -23.22 13.41 9.54
N ILE A 321 -22.60 14.37 10.23
CA ILE A 321 -23.31 15.50 10.86
C ILE A 321 -23.22 16.82 10.08
N ASN A 322 -22.32 16.95 9.12
CA ASN A 322 -22.12 18.15 8.30
C ASN A 322 -21.91 17.79 6.82
N PRO A 323 -22.90 17.20 6.17
CA PRO A 323 -22.75 16.72 4.79
C PRO A 323 -22.53 17.86 3.79
N ASP A 324 -22.89 19.11 4.13
CA ASP A 324 -22.84 20.26 3.21
C ASP A 324 -21.50 21.03 3.28
N LYS A 325 -20.72 20.86 4.35
CA LYS A 325 -19.44 21.54 4.52
C LYS A 325 -18.30 20.62 4.14
N GLN A 326 -17.78 20.74 2.94
CA GLN A 326 -16.96 19.71 2.34
C GLN A 326 -15.47 20.04 2.21
N PHE A 327 -15.08 21.28 1.92
CA PHE A 327 -13.69 21.69 1.91
C PHE A 327 -13.36 22.52 3.14
N HIS A 328 -12.37 22.09 3.90
CA HIS A 328 -11.93 22.71 5.13
C HIS A 328 -10.54 23.31 4.98
N ASP A 329 -10.35 24.51 5.52
CA ASP A 329 -9.07 25.15 5.76
C ASP A 329 -9.13 25.74 7.18
N GLU A 330 -9.04 24.88 8.17
CA GLU A 330 -9.32 25.20 9.57
C GLU A 330 -8.05 25.11 10.42
N ILE A 331 -7.63 26.24 10.93
CA ILE A 331 -6.50 26.35 11.86
C ILE A 331 -6.96 26.78 13.25
N TYR A 332 -6.48 26.09 14.27
CA TYR A 332 -6.67 26.45 15.66
C TYR A 332 -5.33 26.51 16.37
N ARG A 333 -4.90 27.72 16.74
CA ARG A 333 -3.62 27.99 17.38
C ARG A 333 -3.76 29.06 18.46
N TYR A 334 -2.80 29.10 19.36
CA TYR A 334 -2.69 30.12 20.40
C TYR A 334 -1.25 30.24 20.92
N ALA A 335 -0.89 31.41 21.44
CA ALA A 335 0.41 31.65 22.04
C ALA A 335 0.66 30.68 23.21
N ARG A 336 1.77 29.96 23.15
CA ARG A 336 2.16 29.00 24.17
C ARG A 336 3.65 28.72 24.09
N GLU A 337 4.31 28.67 25.26
CA GLU A 337 5.68 28.18 25.35
C GLU A 337 5.80 26.73 24.91
N VAL A 338 6.93 26.39 24.29
CA VAL A 338 7.21 25.04 23.81
C VAL A 338 7.28 24.08 24.98
N ASP A 339 6.52 22.99 24.87
CA ASP A 339 6.55 21.89 25.83
C ASP A 339 7.26 20.69 25.19
N TYR A 340 8.54 20.53 25.49
CA TYR A 340 9.36 19.44 24.96
C TYR A 340 8.94 18.06 25.47
N SER A 341 8.07 17.98 26.47
CA SER A 341 7.59 16.69 26.98
C SER A 341 6.77 15.92 25.95
N ILE A 342 6.21 16.61 24.94
CA ILE A 342 5.47 15.95 23.85
C ILE A 342 6.34 15.05 22.98
N LEU A 343 7.65 15.28 22.95
CA LEU A 343 8.61 14.44 22.22
C LEU A 343 9.04 13.18 22.99
N LYS A 344 8.49 12.98 24.19
CA LYS A 344 8.78 11.76 24.94
C LYS A 344 8.15 10.57 24.22
N THR A 345 9.02 9.63 23.82
CA THR A 345 8.52 8.41 23.17
C THR A 345 7.60 7.60 24.08
N ASP A 346 6.56 7.03 23.50
CA ASP A 346 5.68 6.06 24.14
C ASP A 346 6.13 4.61 23.88
N LEU A 347 7.14 4.40 23.02
CA LEU A 347 7.63 3.09 22.68
C LEU A 347 8.32 2.43 23.89
N PRO A 348 7.91 1.24 24.29
CA PRO A 348 8.53 0.55 25.43
C PRO A 348 9.94 0.10 25.11
N VAL A 349 10.81 0.17 26.10
CA VAL A 349 12.21 -0.26 26.01
C VAL A 349 12.33 -1.72 26.36
N LEU A 350 13.18 -2.45 25.62
CA LEU A 350 13.56 -3.82 25.95
C LEU A 350 14.39 -3.85 27.24
N GLN A 351 14.37 -4.98 27.93
CA GLN A 351 15.24 -5.23 29.07
C GLN A 351 16.72 -5.16 28.65
N GLU A 352 17.61 -4.85 29.59
CA GLU A 352 19.06 -4.84 29.31
C GLU A 352 19.54 -6.22 28.79
N MET A 353 20.43 -6.20 27.80
CA MET A 353 20.77 -7.40 27.01
C MET A 353 21.53 -8.47 27.79
N ASP A 354 22.24 -8.11 28.87
CA ASP A 354 22.90 -9.04 29.76
C ASP A 354 21.92 -9.98 30.50
N LEU A 355 20.65 -9.62 30.53
CA LEU A 355 19.56 -10.40 31.09
C LEU A 355 18.84 -11.29 30.07
N TRP A 356 19.24 -11.24 28.80
CA TRP A 356 18.61 -12.05 27.76
C TRP A 356 19.16 -13.48 27.75
N ALA A 357 18.29 -14.47 27.85
CA ALA A 357 18.64 -15.86 27.74
C ALA A 357 18.54 -16.34 26.28
N ASN A 358 19.59 -16.94 25.75
CA ASN A 358 19.62 -17.47 24.40
C ASN A 358 18.84 -18.79 24.33
N ALA A 359 17.83 -18.86 23.47
CA ALA A 359 16.98 -20.04 23.33
C ALA A 359 17.74 -21.34 23.03
N LYS A 360 18.85 -21.25 22.27
CA LYS A 360 19.69 -22.45 21.99
C LYS A 360 20.35 -23.01 23.24
N ASP A 361 20.80 -22.12 24.12
CA ASP A 361 21.42 -22.53 25.40
C ASP A 361 20.39 -23.12 26.37
N LEU A 362 19.11 -22.79 26.18
CA LEU A 362 18.00 -23.33 26.96
C LEU A 362 17.46 -24.65 26.40
N GLY A 363 18.11 -25.19 25.38
CA GLY A 363 17.79 -26.51 24.80
C GLY A 363 16.86 -26.50 23.61
N LEU A 364 16.36 -25.34 23.18
CA LEU A 364 15.58 -25.22 21.95
C LEU A 364 16.47 -25.48 20.74
N LYS A 365 15.98 -26.27 19.80
CA LYS A 365 16.74 -26.61 18.57
C LYS A 365 16.51 -25.60 17.45
N GLY A 366 15.27 -25.19 17.19
CA GLY A 366 14.92 -24.27 16.11
C GLY A 366 15.45 -24.76 14.77
N ASP A 367 15.37 -26.06 14.52
CA ASP A 367 15.89 -26.75 13.34
C ASP A 367 14.78 -27.05 12.29
N GLY A 368 13.55 -26.65 12.56
CA GLY A 368 12.38 -26.90 11.70
C GLY A 368 11.82 -28.32 11.83
N VAL A 369 12.35 -29.15 12.71
CA VAL A 369 11.96 -30.55 12.85
C VAL A 369 11.65 -30.93 14.31
N THR A 370 12.53 -30.54 15.23
CA THR A 370 12.40 -30.90 16.65
C THR A 370 11.25 -30.13 17.30
N ASP A 371 10.44 -30.83 18.11
CA ASP A 371 9.41 -30.18 18.92
C ASP A 371 10.06 -29.45 20.11
N ASP A 372 10.11 -28.12 20.02
CA ASP A 372 10.70 -27.25 21.04
C ASP A 372 9.72 -26.87 22.17
N THR A 373 8.48 -27.40 22.15
CA THR A 373 7.38 -26.96 23.03
C THR A 373 7.74 -27.00 24.52
N GLU A 374 8.22 -28.11 25.00
CA GLU A 374 8.52 -28.27 26.45
C GLU A 374 9.77 -27.47 26.84
N ALA A 375 10.78 -27.42 25.97
CA ALA A 375 11.96 -26.57 26.20
C ALA A 375 11.56 -25.10 26.35
N LEU A 376 10.68 -24.60 25.46
CA LEU A 376 10.22 -23.21 25.52
C LEU A 376 9.35 -22.94 26.75
N LYS A 377 8.42 -23.85 27.12
CA LYS A 377 7.66 -23.74 28.37
C LYS A 377 8.58 -23.64 29.60
N ASN A 378 9.59 -24.49 29.67
CA ASN A 378 10.57 -24.47 30.76
C ASN A 378 11.41 -23.16 30.77
N ALA A 379 11.71 -22.62 29.58
CA ALA A 379 12.43 -21.36 29.46
C ALA A 379 11.58 -20.18 30.00
N VAL A 380 10.31 -20.11 29.61
CA VAL A 380 9.37 -19.07 30.09
C VAL A 380 9.17 -19.11 31.61
N GLU A 381 9.27 -20.31 32.22
CA GLU A 381 9.17 -20.43 33.69
C GLU A 381 10.37 -19.80 34.43
N LYS A 382 11.52 -19.71 33.80
CA LYS A 382 12.78 -19.33 34.42
C LYS A 382 13.32 -17.95 34.04
N TYR A 383 13.02 -17.50 32.81
CA TYR A 383 13.63 -16.29 32.22
C TYR A 383 12.57 -15.30 31.78
N GLN A 384 12.84 -14.02 31.99
CA GLN A 384 11.95 -12.95 31.55
C GLN A 384 12.15 -12.62 30.06
N THR A 385 13.41 -12.52 29.62
CA THR A 385 13.68 -12.24 28.19
C THR A 385 14.36 -13.44 27.54
N ILE A 386 13.78 -13.95 26.48
CA ILE A 386 14.30 -15.05 25.68
C ILE A 386 14.63 -14.50 24.29
N TYR A 387 15.90 -14.54 23.93
CA TYR A 387 16.42 -14.24 22.61
C TYR A 387 16.39 -15.50 21.74
N PHE A 388 15.77 -15.42 20.59
CA PHE A 388 15.69 -16.48 19.60
C PHE A 388 16.68 -16.21 18.47
N PRO A 389 17.81 -16.89 18.38
CA PRO A 389 18.64 -16.92 17.17
C PRO A 389 17.86 -17.42 15.95
N GLN A 390 18.35 -17.13 14.75
CA GLN A 390 17.72 -17.57 13.50
C GLN A 390 17.43 -19.08 13.51
N GLY A 391 16.18 -19.45 13.22
CA GLY A 391 15.71 -20.82 13.22
C GLY A 391 14.20 -20.93 13.13
N GLU A 392 13.72 -22.13 12.88
CA GLU A 392 12.31 -22.50 12.89
C GLU A 392 12.02 -23.35 14.13
N TYR A 393 11.37 -22.76 15.11
CA TYR A 393 11.04 -23.40 16.39
C TYR A 393 9.66 -24.04 16.29
N ILE A 394 9.64 -25.38 16.10
CA ILE A 394 8.38 -26.12 15.94
C ILE A 394 7.74 -26.32 17.31
N LEU A 395 6.47 -25.97 17.41
CA LEU A 395 5.68 -26.06 18.63
C LEU A 395 4.36 -26.81 18.37
N THR A 396 3.87 -27.52 19.39
CA THR A 396 2.65 -28.37 19.30
C THR A 396 1.57 -28.00 20.31
N ASP A 397 1.84 -27.03 21.17
CA ASP A 397 0.91 -26.56 22.21
C ASP A 397 1.00 -25.06 22.42
N THR A 398 0.07 -24.50 23.18
CA THR A 398 0.05 -23.12 23.63
C THR A 398 1.27 -22.79 24.48
N ILE A 399 1.93 -21.69 24.17
CA ILE A 399 2.92 -21.06 25.03
C ILE A 399 2.24 -19.94 25.81
N ASN A 400 2.12 -20.10 27.12
CA ASN A 400 1.58 -19.08 28.02
C ASN A 400 2.73 -18.23 28.55
N LEU A 401 2.72 -16.94 28.24
CA LEU A 401 3.72 -16.00 28.75
C LEU A 401 3.36 -15.61 30.18
N LYS A 402 4.38 -15.43 31.01
CA LYS A 402 4.24 -14.82 32.32
C LYS A 402 4.28 -13.30 32.23
N GLU A 403 3.98 -12.65 33.30
CA GLU A 403 4.23 -11.21 33.45
C GLU A 403 5.71 -10.92 33.23
N ASP A 404 5.99 -9.81 32.54
CA ASP A 404 7.30 -9.36 32.10
C ASP A 404 8.05 -10.28 31.13
N THR A 405 7.42 -11.32 30.61
CA THR A 405 8.04 -12.15 29.56
C THR A 405 8.19 -11.37 28.26
N SER A 406 9.40 -11.39 27.69
CA SER A 406 9.77 -10.82 26.41
C SER A 406 10.35 -11.89 25.49
N PHE A 407 9.84 -12.00 24.27
CA PHE A 407 10.42 -12.80 23.19
C PHE A 407 11.07 -11.86 22.17
N VAL A 408 12.33 -12.09 21.85
CA VAL A 408 13.14 -11.21 21.00
C VAL A 408 13.82 -12.01 19.89
N GLY A 409 13.57 -11.63 18.65
CA GLY A 409 14.29 -12.05 17.46
C GLY A 409 14.88 -10.86 16.71
N MET A 410 15.68 -11.11 15.68
CA MET A 410 16.34 -10.06 14.89
C MET A 410 15.82 -9.98 13.45
N ASN A 411 15.12 -10.99 12.97
CA ASN A 411 14.57 -11.02 11.63
C ASN A 411 13.41 -12.01 11.57
N PRO A 412 12.16 -11.56 11.42
CA PRO A 412 10.97 -12.42 11.46
C PRO A 412 10.93 -13.47 10.35
N VAL A 413 11.65 -13.27 9.25
CA VAL A 413 11.73 -14.26 8.18
C VAL A 413 12.63 -15.43 8.56
N SER A 414 13.74 -15.14 9.23
CA SER A 414 14.71 -16.18 9.63
C SER A 414 14.52 -16.71 11.05
N THR A 415 13.68 -16.03 11.87
CA THR A 415 13.39 -16.44 13.26
C THR A 415 11.89 -16.64 13.42
N ARG A 416 11.44 -17.87 13.35
CA ARG A 416 10.02 -18.21 13.32
C ARG A 416 9.59 -19.16 14.41
N LEU A 417 8.47 -18.84 15.07
CA LEU A 417 7.72 -19.76 15.92
C LEU A 417 6.64 -20.41 15.04
N VAL A 418 6.71 -21.73 14.90
CA VAL A 418 5.91 -22.49 13.92
C VAL A 418 5.02 -23.49 14.64
N LEU A 419 3.71 -23.33 14.54
CA LEU A 419 2.76 -24.32 15.00
C LEU A 419 2.74 -25.49 14.00
N LYS A 420 2.98 -26.70 14.52
CA LYS A 420 2.95 -27.91 13.70
C LYS A 420 1.60 -28.08 13.01
N GLU A 421 1.64 -28.50 11.75
CA GLU A 421 0.42 -28.87 11.00
C GLU A 421 -0.36 -29.98 11.72
N ASN A 422 -1.69 -29.86 11.73
CA ASN A 422 -2.58 -30.81 12.43
C ASN A 422 -2.18 -31.07 13.89
N ALA A 423 -1.70 -30.03 14.60
CA ALA A 423 -1.38 -30.17 16.01
C ALA A 423 -2.65 -30.57 16.78
N GLU A 424 -2.62 -31.73 17.44
CA GLU A 424 -3.78 -32.40 18.05
C GLU A 424 -4.66 -31.44 18.86
N LYS A 425 -4.04 -30.57 19.64
CA LYS A 425 -4.74 -29.62 20.51
C LYS A 425 -5.40 -28.44 19.76
N PHE A 426 -5.11 -28.27 18.47
CA PHE A 426 -5.62 -27.17 17.63
C PHE A 426 -6.59 -27.64 16.56
N THR A 427 -6.82 -28.95 16.45
CA THR A 427 -7.77 -29.55 15.51
C THR A 427 -9.21 -29.59 16.06
N GLY A 428 -10.18 -29.96 15.23
CA GLY A 428 -11.59 -30.04 15.56
C GLY A 428 -12.27 -28.66 15.68
N PHE A 429 -13.51 -28.66 16.18
CA PHE A 429 -14.30 -27.46 16.41
C PHE A 429 -14.24 -27.03 17.87
N GLY A 430 -14.49 -25.76 18.15
CA GLY A 430 -14.63 -25.26 19.50
C GLY A 430 -14.03 -23.89 19.71
N LYS A 431 -13.76 -23.55 20.96
CA LYS A 431 -13.22 -22.24 21.37
C LYS A 431 -11.82 -22.05 20.80
N VAL A 432 -11.45 -20.79 20.63
CA VAL A 432 -10.10 -20.39 20.24
C VAL A 432 -9.02 -21.08 21.10
N LYS A 433 -7.99 -21.59 20.43
CA LYS A 433 -6.80 -22.13 21.05
C LYS A 433 -5.63 -21.24 20.69
N PRO A 434 -5.10 -20.43 21.62
CA PRO A 434 -3.95 -19.59 21.35
C PRO A 434 -2.69 -20.39 21.04
N PHE A 435 -1.92 -19.98 20.05
CA PHE A 435 -0.57 -20.48 19.86
C PHE A 435 0.37 -19.82 20.87
N ILE A 436 0.36 -18.47 20.92
CA ILE A 436 1.00 -17.69 21.99
C ILE A 436 -0.09 -16.97 22.77
N LYS A 437 -0.07 -17.05 24.10
CA LYS A 437 -0.98 -16.33 24.96
C LYS A 437 -0.20 -15.47 25.93
N THR A 438 -0.44 -14.16 25.89
CA THR A 438 0.17 -13.23 26.86
C THR A 438 -0.46 -13.34 28.25
N SER A 439 0.25 -12.89 29.26
CA SER A 439 -0.29 -12.61 30.59
C SER A 439 -1.24 -11.37 30.53
N THR A 440 -1.80 -11.00 31.66
CA THR A 440 -2.53 -9.74 31.86
C THR A 440 -1.59 -8.60 32.32
N GLY A 441 -0.34 -8.90 32.63
CA GLY A 441 0.74 -7.95 32.91
C GLY A 441 1.43 -7.44 31.65
N LYS A 442 2.67 -6.99 31.79
CA LYS A 442 3.50 -6.54 30.68
C LYS A 442 4.04 -7.73 29.89
N ASN A 443 3.98 -7.68 28.56
CA ASN A 443 4.68 -8.60 27.65
C ASN A 443 5.24 -7.87 26.44
N ILE A 444 6.32 -8.41 25.88
CA ILE A 444 6.95 -7.88 24.67
C ILE A 444 7.15 -9.04 23.66
N LEU A 445 6.74 -8.81 22.41
CA LEU A 445 7.09 -9.64 21.26
C LEU A 445 7.82 -8.78 20.23
N PHE A 446 9.01 -9.16 19.84
CA PHE A 446 9.89 -8.32 19.03
C PHE A 446 10.63 -9.13 17.96
N GLY A 447 10.58 -8.73 16.69
CA GLY A 447 11.39 -9.27 15.59
C GLY A 447 11.15 -10.73 15.24
N LEU A 448 9.92 -11.23 15.37
CA LEU A 448 9.58 -12.64 15.26
C LEU A 448 8.56 -12.92 14.15
N GLY A 449 8.75 -14.03 13.46
CA GLY A 449 7.73 -14.64 12.62
C GLY A 449 6.84 -15.59 13.42
N VAL A 450 5.53 -15.52 13.20
CA VAL A 450 4.54 -16.41 13.80
C VAL A 450 3.80 -17.12 12.68
N TYR A 451 3.82 -18.45 12.68
CA TYR A 451 3.17 -19.25 11.68
C TYR A 451 2.26 -20.31 12.34
N THR A 452 0.96 -20.25 12.04
CA THR A 452 -0.03 -21.14 12.67
C THR A 452 -0.37 -22.40 11.87
N GLY A 453 0.32 -22.60 10.73
CA GLY A 453 -0.02 -23.68 9.81
C GLY A 453 -1.37 -23.46 9.12
N GLY A 454 -1.70 -24.26 8.11
CA GLY A 454 -2.96 -24.17 7.38
C GLY A 454 -4.05 -25.12 7.90
N ARG A 455 -3.73 -26.06 8.77
CA ARG A 455 -4.63 -27.13 9.24
C ARG A 455 -4.87 -27.15 10.74
N ASN A 456 -5.00 -25.99 11.33
CA ASN A 456 -5.20 -25.81 12.76
C ASN A 456 -6.44 -24.93 13.01
N PRO A 457 -7.67 -25.42 12.75
CA PRO A 457 -8.88 -24.57 12.67
C PRO A 457 -9.21 -23.83 13.97
N ARG A 458 -8.67 -24.26 15.10
CA ARG A 458 -8.85 -23.56 16.40
C ARG A 458 -7.74 -22.59 16.72
N ALA A 459 -6.69 -22.49 15.87
CA ALA A 459 -5.54 -21.65 16.13
C ALA A 459 -5.87 -20.15 16.06
N CYS A 460 -5.28 -19.41 16.97
CA CYS A 460 -5.05 -17.98 16.93
C CYS A 460 -3.54 -17.76 17.10
N GLY A 461 -2.91 -16.97 16.27
CA GLY A 461 -1.45 -16.77 16.32
C GLY A 461 -1.02 -16.20 17.67
N VAL A 462 -1.51 -15.03 18.02
CA VAL A 462 -1.30 -14.42 19.35
C VAL A 462 -2.64 -14.02 19.95
N PHE A 463 -2.90 -14.53 21.16
CA PHE A 463 -4.00 -14.07 22.00
C PHE A 463 -3.44 -13.07 23.02
N TRP A 464 -3.71 -11.80 22.79
CA TRP A 464 -3.12 -10.69 23.53
C TRP A 464 -4.05 -10.17 24.62
N CYS A 465 -3.69 -10.43 25.87
CA CYS A 465 -4.38 -9.91 27.06
C CYS A 465 -3.51 -8.92 27.85
N ALA A 466 -2.32 -8.62 27.34
CA ALA A 466 -1.32 -7.83 28.05
C ALA A 466 -1.77 -6.37 28.25
N ASN A 467 -1.24 -5.74 29.29
CA ASN A 467 -1.63 -4.40 29.71
C ASN A 467 -1.09 -3.29 28.77
N GLY A 468 -1.36 -2.02 29.14
CA GLY A 468 -0.99 -0.86 28.33
C GLY A 468 0.52 -0.61 28.18
N ASP A 469 1.35 -1.20 29.05
CA ASP A 469 2.82 -1.05 29.00
C ASP A 469 3.50 -2.09 28.08
N SER A 470 2.68 -2.88 27.40
CA SER A 470 3.13 -3.99 26.56
C SER A 470 3.42 -3.56 25.14
N TYR A 471 4.27 -4.32 24.44
CA TYR A 471 4.78 -3.95 23.13
C TYR A 471 4.87 -5.14 22.18
N MET A 472 4.39 -4.93 20.96
CA MET A 472 4.62 -5.83 19.83
C MET A 472 5.30 -5.02 18.73
N ASN A 473 6.50 -5.42 18.30
CA ASN A 473 7.24 -4.74 17.24
C ASN A 473 7.84 -5.73 16.26
N ASP A 474 7.70 -5.44 14.96
CA ASP A 474 8.26 -6.23 13.88
C ASP A 474 7.85 -7.71 13.98
N VAL A 475 6.57 -7.95 14.27
CA VAL A 475 5.99 -9.30 14.29
C VAL A 475 5.21 -9.55 13.02
N LYS A 476 5.59 -10.63 12.31
CA LYS A 476 4.97 -11.00 11.03
C LYS A 476 4.21 -12.32 11.18
N PHE A 477 2.91 -12.27 10.85
CA PHE A 477 2.07 -13.47 10.85
C PHE A 477 2.05 -14.05 9.44
N PHE A 478 2.77 -15.13 9.24
CA PHE A 478 2.89 -15.78 7.95
C PHE A 478 1.75 -16.75 7.68
N GLY A 479 1.35 -16.87 6.42
CA GLY A 479 0.28 -17.77 6.01
C GLY A 479 0.21 -18.01 4.51
N GLY A 480 1.34 -18.20 3.85
CA GLY A 480 1.38 -18.58 2.44
C GLY A 480 1.45 -17.43 1.45
N HIS A 481 1.66 -16.19 1.91
CA HIS A 481 1.95 -15.08 1.03
C HIS A 481 3.10 -14.23 1.62
N GLY A 482 4.02 -13.81 0.74
CA GLY A 482 5.16 -12.99 1.13
C GLY A 482 6.21 -13.70 1.98
N ASN A 483 6.12 -15.01 2.15
CA ASN A 483 7.12 -15.79 2.85
C ASN A 483 8.40 -15.93 2.03
N LEU A 484 9.55 -15.75 2.65
CA LEU A 484 10.84 -16.09 2.08
C LEU A 484 11.30 -17.43 2.67
N VAL A 485 10.77 -18.52 2.14
CA VAL A 485 11.14 -19.87 2.57
C VAL A 485 12.11 -20.48 1.56
N LYS A 486 13.25 -20.92 2.02
CA LYS A 486 14.28 -21.50 1.16
C LYS A 486 13.75 -22.76 0.46
N GLY A 487 13.81 -22.77 -0.87
CA GLY A 487 13.50 -23.94 -1.70
C GLY A 487 12.03 -24.27 -1.90
N THR A 488 11.12 -23.55 -1.25
CA THR A 488 9.69 -23.90 -1.28
C THR A 488 8.88 -23.01 -2.19
N GLY A 489 9.41 -21.85 -2.55
CA GLY A 489 8.55 -20.84 -3.21
C GLY A 489 7.23 -20.66 -2.48
N ASP A 490 7.23 -20.65 -1.16
CA ASP A 490 6.07 -20.49 -0.29
C ASP A 490 5.08 -21.67 -0.22
N PHE A 491 5.30 -22.77 -0.88
CA PHE A 491 4.15 -23.51 -1.38
C PHE A 491 4.20 -25.01 -1.22
N GLU A 492 5.16 -25.55 -0.55
CA GLU A 492 5.06 -26.89 -0.02
C GLU A 492 4.08 -26.97 1.16
N MET A 493 3.32 -25.90 1.35
CA MET A 493 2.25 -25.84 2.33
C MET A 493 1.05 -26.63 1.82
N PRO A 494 0.45 -27.45 2.67
CA PRO A 494 -0.73 -28.25 2.28
C PRO A 494 -1.89 -27.39 1.80
N TYR A 495 -1.94 -26.12 2.21
CA TYR A 495 -2.89 -25.13 1.78
C TYR A 495 -2.12 -23.90 1.31
N ASP A 496 -1.72 -23.94 0.05
CA ASP A 496 -1.34 -22.71 -0.59
C ASP A 496 -2.57 -21.82 -0.75
N ARG A 497 -2.32 -20.58 -1.01
CA ARG A 497 -3.33 -19.57 -1.22
C ARG A 497 -4.34 -19.95 -2.34
N GLY A 498 -3.93 -20.66 -3.37
CA GLY A 498 -4.79 -21.18 -4.41
C GLY A 498 -5.81 -22.17 -3.87
N ARG A 499 -5.40 -23.04 -2.97
CA ARG A 499 -6.25 -24.07 -2.39
C ARG A 499 -7.20 -23.55 -1.31
N ALA A 500 -6.82 -22.53 -0.59
CA ALA A 500 -7.72 -21.85 0.35
C ALA A 500 -8.97 -21.25 -0.32
N ARG A 501 -8.92 -21.07 -1.64
CA ARG A 501 -10.06 -20.57 -2.44
C ARG A 501 -11.01 -21.61 -2.94
N ASP A 502 -10.64 -22.87 -2.87
CA ASP A 502 -11.54 -23.91 -3.33
C ASP A 502 -12.82 -23.82 -2.51
N ALA A 503 -13.96 -23.77 -3.21
CA ALA A 503 -15.26 -23.88 -2.59
C ALA A 503 -15.50 -25.30 -2.01
N ASP A 504 -14.46 -26.01 -1.69
CA ASP A 504 -14.53 -27.31 -1.03
C ASP A 504 -15.06 -27.11 0.39
N LEU A 505 -16.28 -27.50 0.61
CA LEU A 505 -16.92 -27.44 1.91
C LEU A 505 -16.16 -28.19 3.01
N LYS A 506 -15.29 -29.13 2.64
CA LYS A 506 -14.42 -29.81 3.57
C LYS A 506 -13.31 -28.91 4.14
N LYS A 507 -13.06 -27.77 3.56
CA LYS A 507 -12.05 -26.80 3.99
C LYS A 507 -12.64 -25.61 4.76
N ILE A 508 -13.95 -25.51 4.88
CA ILE A 508 -14.61 -24.39 5.58
C ILE A 508 -14.19 -24.27 7.04
N TRP A 509 -13.83 -25.36 7.68
CA TRP A 509 -13.33 -25.38 9.06
C TRP A 509 -11.85 -25.02 9.19
N ASP A 510 -11.11 -24.85 8.07
CA ASP A 510 -9.72 -24.42 8.10
C ASP A 510 -9.61 -22.92 8.36
N TYR A 511 -10.73 -22.19 8.37
CA TYR A 511 -10.74 -20.79 8.76
C TYR A 511 -10.41 -20.67 10.23
N GLN A 512 -9.16 -20.37 10.48
CA GLN A 512 -8.61 -20.19 11.81
C GLN A 512 -9.15 -18.90 12.43
N TYR A 513 -8.98 -18.77 13.72
CA TYR A 513 -9.18 -17.52 14.42
C TYR A 513 -8.19 -16.45 13.95
N PRO A 514 -8.42 -15.16 14.27
CA PRO A 514 -7.53 -14.09 13.81
C PRO A 514 -6.05 -14.35 14.12
N SER A 515 -5.16 -13.84 13.28
CA SER A 515 -3.72 -13.91 13.52
C SER A 515 -3.35 -13.29 14.87
N LEU A 516 -3.85 -12.07 15.11
CA LEU A 516 -3.73 -11.36 16.39
C LEU A 516 -5.13 -11.09 16.97
N LEU A 517 -5.44 -11.69 18.11
CA LEU A 517 -6.67 -11.46 18.86
C LEU A 517 -6.34 -10.70 20.16
N ILE A 518 -6.69 -9.42 20.22
CA ILE A 518 -6.57 -8.59 21.42
C ILE A 518 -7.89 -8.65 22.18
N ARG A 519 -7.86 -9.17 23.39
CA ARG A 519 -9.05 -9.24 24.23
C ARG A 519 -8.74 -8.83 25.66
N ASN A 520 -9.41 -7.80 26.15
CA ASN A 520 -9.18 -7.19 27.46
C ASN A 520 -7.72 -6.75 27.68
N GLY A 521 -6.98 -6.50 26.62
CA GLY A 521 -5.60 -6.05 26.63
C GLY A 521 -5.48 -4.63 26.09
N GLY A 522 -4.25 -4.20 25.82
CA GLY A 522 -3.93 -2.93 25.20
C GLY A 522 -2.43 -2.83 24.93
N GLY A 523 -1.92 -1.61 24.78
CA GLY A 523 -0.48 -1.36 24.59
C GLY A 523 -0.13 -0.86 23.19
N ILE A 524 1.13 -1.01 22.84
CA ILE A 524 1.71 -0.46 21.64
C ILE A 524 2.09 -1.58 20.65
N PHE A 525 1.73 -1.37 19.40
CA PHE A 525 2.03 -2.27 18.31
C PHE A 525 2.73 -1.47 17.21
N LYS A 526 3.83 -1.99 16.68
CA LYS A 526 4.59 -1.31 15.64
C LYS A 526 5.05 -2.30 14.57
N ASP A 527 4.95 -1.91 13.31
CA ASP A 527 5.32 -2.74 12.16
C ASP A 527 4.78 -4.19 12.25
N VAL A 528 3.47 -4.30 12.49
CA VAL A 528 2.77 -5.57 12.52
C VAL A 528 2.19 -5.88 11.13
N TRP A 529 2.46 -7.09 10.67
CA TRP A 529 1.94 -7.55 9.39
C TRP A 529 1.31 -8.93 9.52
N SER A 530 0.22 -9.11 8.78
CA SER A 530 -0.41 -10.41 8.62
C SER A 530 -0.86 -10.60 7.18
N ALA A 531 -0.46 -11.70 6.57
CA ALA A 531 -0.91 -12.08 5.23
C ALA A 531 -1.23 -13.58 5.22
N SER A 532 -2.35 -13.93 5.81
CA SER A 532 -2.74 -15.33 5.94
C SER A 532 -4.13 -15.60 5.37
N PRO A 533 -4.24 -16.30 4.24
CA PRO A 533 -5.53 -16.73 3.70
C PRO A 533 -6.21 -17.82 4.54
N TYR A 534 -5.58 -18.29 5.60
CA TYR A 534 -6.15 -19.33 6.47
C TYR A 534 -6.98 -18.78 7.62
N VAL A 535 -6.77 -17.53 7.99
CA VAL A 535 -7.41 -16.90 9.15
C VAL A 535 -8.58 -16.00 8.76
N THR A 536 -9.50 -15.82 9.69
CA THR A 536 -10.72 -15.00 9.46
C THR A 536 -10.42 -13.51 9.40
N ALA A 537 -9.41 -13.04 10.15
CA ALA A 537 -8.98 -11.65 10.16
C ALA A 537 -7.49 -11.55 10.52
N GLY A 538 -6.82 -10.51 10.06
CA GLY A 538 -5.46 -10.22 10.48
C GLY A 538 -5.42 -9.80 11.95
N VAL A 539 -6.18 -8.79 12.30
CA VAL A 539 -6.30 -8.29 13.68
C VAL A 539 -7.76 -8.23 14.11
N GLN A 540 -8.05 -8.74 15.30
CA GLN A 540 -9.34 -8.55 15.95
C GLN A 540 -9.15 -7.98 17.35
N ILE A 541 -9.83 -6.88 17.66
CA ILE A 541 -9.80 -6.20 18.97
C ILE A 541 -11.16 -6.35 19.66
N GLU A 542 -11.17 -6.89 20.86
CA GLU A 542 -12.39 -7.09 21.65
C GLU A 542 -12.24 -6.49 23.06
N LYS A 543 -13.01 -5.46 23.37
CA LYS A 543 -13.07 -4.86 24.74
C LYS A 543 -11.68 -4.59 25.34
N ASN A 544 -10.86 -3.82 24.65
CA ASN A 544 -9.55 -3.48 25.21
C ASN A 544 -9.69 -2.77 26.57
N SER A 545 -8.79 -3.08 27.48
CA SER A 545 -8.77 -2.53 28.84
C SER A 545 -7.89 -1.30 29.00
N SER A 546 -6.98 -1.09 28.07
CA SER A 546 -6.06 0.05 28.00
C SER A 546 -6.04 0.61 26.58
N PRO A 547 -5.64 1.85 26.38
CA PRO A 547 -5.45 2.42 25.04
C PRO A 547 -4.59 1.54 24.16
N ILE A 548 -4.88 1.57 22.85
CA ILE A 548 -4.10 0.88 21.84
C ILE A 548 -3.55 1.91 20.87
N ARG A 549 -2.23 1.87 20.65
CA ARG A 549 -1.53 2.64 19.61
C ARG A 549 -0.84 1.68 18.66
N ILE A 550 -1.09 1.86 17.37
CA ILE A 550 -0.51 1.02 16.33
C ILE A 550 0.23 1.92 15.34
N TYR A 551 1.51 1.68 15.15
CA TYR A 551 2.36 2.36 14.18
C TYR A 551 2.70 1.40 13.06
N CYS A 552 2.28 1.69 11.83
CA CYS A 552 2.48 0.86 10.64
C CYS A 552 1.82 -0.53 10.77
N LEU A 553 0.57 -0.63 10.31
CA LEU A 553 -0.20 -1.86 10.28
C LEU A 553 -0.53 -2.24 8.84
N SER A 554 -0.05 -3.41 8.41
CA SER A 554 -0.36 -3.96 7.08
C SER A 554 -1.06 -5.30 7.22
N LEU A 555 -2.24 -5.43 6.61
CA LEU A 555 -3.08 -6.61 6.70
C LEU A 555 -3.58 -7.01 5.31
N GLU A 556 -3.42 -8.29 4.95
CA GLU A 556 -3.61 -8.75 3.59
C GLU A 556 -4.26 -10.13 3.53
N HIS A 557 -5.22 -10.29 2.62
CA HIS A 557 -5.72 -11.59 2.16
C HIS A 557 -6.50 -12.43 3.16
N HIS A 558 -7.08 -11.85 4.20
CA HIS A 558 -7.83 -12.60 5.19
C HIS A 558 -9.24 -12.96 4.70
N GLN A 559 -9.79 -14.04 5.24
CA GLN A 559 -11.03 -14.63 4.70
C GLN A 559 -12.27 -13.76 4.88
N ARG A 560 -12.32 -12.97 5.95
CA ARG A 560 -13.49 -12.15 6.26
C ARG A 560 -13.20 -10.65 6.23
N CYS A 561 -12.21 -10.24 6.98
CA CYS A 561 -11.82 -8.83 7.04
C CYS A 561 -10.36 -8.70 7.46
N GLU A 562 -9.78 -7.56 7.15
CA GLU A 562 -8.41 -7.29 7.54
C GLU A 562 -8.34 -6.92 9.02
N ILE A 563 -9.17 -5.96 9.44
CA ILE A 563 -9.29 -5.61 10.86
C ILE A 563 -10.75 -5.61 11.32
N ARG A 564 -11.00 -6.20 12.48
CA ARG A 564 -12.30 -6.22 13.14
C ARG A 564 -12.20 -5.72 14.56
N MET A 565 -13.06 -4.78 14.92
CA MET A 565 -13.13 -4.28 16.29
C MET A 565 -14.53 -4.48 16.88
N ILE A 566 -14.59 -4.99 18.11
CA ILE A 566 -15.85 -5.25 18.82
C ILE A 566 -15.76 -4.64 20.20
N LYS A 567 -16.57 -3.62 20.47
CA LYS A 567 -16.58 -2.89 21.75
C LYS A 567 -15.19 -2.35 22.11
N ALA A 568 -14.40 -1.98 21.12
CA ALA A 568 -13.10 -1.35 21.29
C ALA A 568 -13.25 0.14 21.59
N LYS A 569 -12.32 0.68 22.38
CA LYS A 569 -12.31 2.08 22.77
C LYS A 569 -10.89 2.63 22.82
N ASP A 570 -10.73 3.90 22.44
CA ASP A 570 -9.42 4.59 22.44
C ASP A 570 -8.34 3.80 21.71
N VAL A 571 -8.56 3.63 20.40
CA VAL A 571 -7.61 2.99 19.49
C VAL A 571 -7.17 4.00 18.44
N THR A 572 -5.86 4.17 18.27
CA THR A 572 -5.29 4.98 17.20
C THR A 572 -4.33 4.12 16.36
N ILE A 573 -4.52 4.14 15.05
CA ILE A 573 -3.68 3.44 14.09
C ILE A 573 -3.05 4.46 13.15
N TYR A 574 -1.73 4.55 13.15
CA TYR A 574 -0.95 5.38 12.24
C TYR A 574 -0.41 4.53 11.10
N GLY A 575 -0.85 4.83 9.88
CA GLY A 575 -0.45 4.08 8.70
C GLY A 575 -1.10 2.70 8.61
N PHE A 576 -2.39 2.66 8.25
CA PHE A 576 -3.10 1.41 7.95
C PHE A 576 -3.08 1.13 6.45
N GLN A 577 -2.66 -0.07 6.10
CA GLN A 577 -2.73 -0.59 4.74
C GLN A 577 -3.49 -1.92 4.73
N SER A 578 -4.41 -2.07 3.78
CA SER A 578 -5.00 -3.36 3.48
C SER A 578 -4.84 -3.70 2.00
N GLU A 579 -4.65 -4.97 1.72
CA GLU A 579 -4.59 -5.47 0.36
C GLU A 579 -5.54 -6.64 0.18
N GLU A 580 -6.51 -6.48 -0.72
CA GLU A 580 -7.49 -7.52 -1.04
C GLU A 580 -7.18 -8.13 -2.38
N GLU A 581 -7.27 -9.44 -2.42
CA GLU A 581 -7.04 -10.21 -3.61
C GLU A 581 -8.15 -11.24 -3.87
N LYS A 582 -7.86 -12.23 -4.68
CA LYS A 582 -8.81 -13.23 -5.13
C LYS A 582 -9.19 -14.26 -4.05
N ALA A 583 -8.39 -14.39 -3.00
CA ALA A 583 -8.57 -15.45 -1.99
C ALA A 583 -9.65 -15.15 -0.95
N GLU A 584 -10.00 -13.88 -0.78
CA GLU A 584 -10.96 -13.45 0.23
C GLU A 584 -12.36 -14.01 -0.03
N GLY A 585 -13.09 -14.21 1.05
CA GLY A 585 -14.48 -14.66 1.02
C GLY A 585 -15.39 -13.66 0.30
N GLU A 586 -16.58 -14.11 -0.08
CA GLU A 586 -17.52 -13.31 -0.86
C GLU A 586 -17.99 -12.03 -0.15
N PHE A 587 -17.96 -12.03 1.17
CA PHE A 587 -18.37 -10.90 2.00
C PHE A 587 -17.19 -10.23 2.73
N ALA A 588 -15.98 -10.51 2.30
CA ALA A 588 -14.80 -9.90 2.87
C ALA A 588 -14.80 -8.37 2.65
N GLN A 589 -14.32 -7.66 3.63
CA GLN A 589 -14.12 -6.21 3.57
C GLN A 589 -12.99 -5.79 4.51
N PRO A 590 -12.26 -4.71 4.20
CA PRO A 590 -11.12 -4.32 5.01
C PRO A 590 -11.43 -4.09 6.48
N ILE A 591 -12.43 -3.28 6.82
CA ILE A 591 -12.64 -2.79 8.17
C ILE A 591 -14.07 -3.03 8.65
N GLU A 592 -14.22 -3.71 9.79
CA GLU A 592 -15.50 -3.88 10.51
C GLU A 592 -15.40 -3.34 11.93
N LEU A 593 -16.29 -2.41 12.30
CA LEU A 593 -16.36 -1.80 13.63
C LEU A 593 -17.75 -2.02 14.26
N HIS A 594 -17.79 -2.67 15.43
CA HIS A 594 -19.03 -2.98 16.15
C HIS A 594 -19.02 -2.41 17.57
N ASN A 595 -19.95 -1.52 17.91
CA ASN A 595 -20.06 -0.89 19.23
C ASN A 595 -18.74 -0.24 19.69
N CYS A 596 -18.01 0.39 18.78
CA CYS A 596 -16.71 0.99 19.05
C CYS A 596 -16.84 2.47 19.37
N LYS A 597 -15.88 2.99 20.15
CA LYS A 597 -15.84 4.40 20.53
C LYS A 597 -14.42 4.95 20.50
N ASP A 598 -14.28 6.21 20.07
CA ASP A 598 -13.00 6.93 20.05
C ASP A 598 -11.92 6.15 19.25
N ILE A 599 -12.22 5.81 17.99
CA ILE A 599 -11.29 5.12 17.08
C ILE A 599 -10.78 6.10 16.04
N THR A 600 -9.48 6.13 15.84
CA THR A 600 -8.83 6.94 14.80
C THR A 600 -7.92 6.09 13.93
N PHE A 601 -8.15 6.13 12.64
CA PHE A 601 -7.23 5.66 11.62
C PHE A 601 -6.54 6.88 11.00
N SER A 602 -5.25 7.01 11.21
CA SER A 602 -4.41 8.05 10.61
C SER A 602 -3.69 7.48 9.40
N SER A 603 -4.02 7.95 8.21
CA SER A 603 -3.70 7.39 6.90
C SER A 603 -4.27 5.98 6.68
N THR A 604 -5.35 5.96 5.91
CA THR A 604 -6.08 4.72 5.61
C THR A 604 -5.95 4.42 4.12
N TYR A 605 -5.23 3.35 3.80
CA TYR A 605 -4.99 2.90 2.44
C TYR A 605 -5.61 1.51 2.26
N CYS A 606 -6.80 1.46 1.66
CA CYS A 606 -7.46 0.21 1.29
C CYS A 606 -7.29 -0.02 -0.21
N PHE A 607 -6.68 -1.13 -0.56
CA PHE A 607 -6.20 -1.39 -1.90
C PHE A 607 -6.74 -2.72 -2.42
N ARG A 608 -7.16 -2.75 -3.67
CA ARG A 608 -7.57 -3.98 -4.36
C ARG A 608 -6.69 -4.28 -5.52
N THR A 609 -6.15 -5.48 -5.52
CA THR A 609 -5.24 -5.95 -6.57
C THR A 609 -5.99 -6.31 -7.85
N VAL A 610 -5.21 -6.56 -8.89
CA VAL A 610 -5.69 -7.05 -10.18
C VAL A 610 -6.41 -8.41 -10.11
N PHE A 611 -6.30 -9.11 -9.01
CA PHE A 611 -6.81 -10.48 -8.85
C PHE A 611 -8.20 -10.55 -8.22
N VAL A 612 -8.69 -9.47 -7.63
CA VAL A 612 -10.06 -9.42 -7.10
C VAL A 612 -11.06 -9.67 -8.23
N ASN A 613 -11.95 -10.62 -8.05
CA ASN A 613 -12.95 -10.98 -9.04
C ASN A 613 -14.40 -10.83 -8.52
N LYS A 614 -14.57 -10.25 -7.35
CA LYS A 614 -15.84 -9.99 -6.70
C LYS A 614 -15.97 -8.52 -6.33
N PRO A 615 -17.16 -7.92 -6.43
CA PRO A 615 -17.38 -6.57 -5.98
C PRO A 615 -17.49 -6.52 -4.46
N TYR A 616 -16.74 -5.63 -3.84
CA TYR A 616 -16.86 -5.28 -2.42
C TYR A 616 -17.32 -3.82 -2.34
N PRO A 617 -18.57 -3.54 -1.96
CA PRO A 617 -19.12 -2.19 -2.08
C PRO A 617 -18.51 -1.17 -1.12
N TYR A 618 -17.93 -1.61 0.00
CA TYR A 618 -17.44 -0.71 1.04
C TYR A 618 -16.05 -1.13 1.53
N CYS A 619 -15.21 -0.15 1.91
CA CYS A 619 -14.00 -0.42 2.69
C CYS A 619 -14.32 -0.61 4.17
N VAL A 620 -15.26 0.16 4.69
CA VAL A 620 -15.59 0.21 6.12
C VAL A 620 -17.08 -0.03 6.32
N LYS A 621 -17.41 -0.83 7.31
CA LYS A 621 -18.76 -0.88 7.87
C LYS A 621 -18.73 -0.62 9.37
N THR A 622 -19.66 0.19 9.83
CA THR A 622 -19.84 0.52 11.26
C THR A 622 -21.21 0.10 11.76
N TRP A 623 -21.26 -0.42 12.99
CA TRP A 623 -22.47 -0.76 13.72
C TRP A 623 -22.39 -0.20 15.12
N ASP A 624 -23.34 0.65 15.52
CA ASP A 624 -23.45 1.24 16.86
C ASP A 624 -22.13 1.89 17.34
N CYS A 625 -21.45 2.64 16.46
CA CYS A 625 -20.16 3.26 16.74
C CYS A 625 -20.31 4.75 17.06
N GLU A 626 -19.38 5.30 17.88
CA GLU A 626 -19.32 6.70 18.26
C GLU A 626 -17.90 7.25 18.13
N ASN A 627 -17.77 8.44 17.54
CA ASN A 627 -16.51 9.16 17.37
C ASN A 627 -15.44 8.34 16.62
N ILE A 628 -15.77 7.92 15.41
CA ILE A 628 -14.85 7.22 14.52
C ILE A 628 -14.29 8.21 13.51
N LYS A 629 -12.98 8.21 13.30
CA LYS A 629 -12.27 9.11 12.39
C LYS A 629 -11.32 8.35 11.48
N PHE A 630 -11.39 8.67 10.19
CA PHE A 630 -10.41 8.26 9.20
C PHE A 630 -9.76 9.51 8.64
N LEU A 631 -8.46 9.64 8.84
CA LEU A 631 -7.65 10.77 8.37
C LEU A 631 -6.83 10.34 7.17
N ASN A 632 -6.59 11.24 6.23
CA ASN A 632 -5.80 11.01 5.02
C ASN A 632 -6.20 9.68 4.34
N VAL A 633 -7.46 9.64 3.93
CA VAL A 633 -8.03 8.47 3.27
C VAL A 633 -7.55 8.40 1.82
N HIS A 634 -6.98 7.26 1.45
CA HIS A 634 -6.56 6.99 0.08
C HIS A 634 -6.90 5.55 -0.29
N ASN A 635 -7.96 5.37 -1.05
CA ASN A 635 -8.38 4.05 -1.47
C ASN A 635 -8.31 3.94 -2.98
N TYR A 636 -7.97 2.78 -3.47
CA TYR A 636 -7.93 2.54 -4.89
C TYR A 636 -8.10 1.06 -5.23
N SER A 637 -8.45 0.81 -6.47
CA SER A 637 -8.59 -0.53 -7.01
C SER A 637 -7.83 -0.65 -8.31
N GLN A 638 -7.16 -1.74 -8.49
CA GLN A 638 -6.53 -2.09 -9.76
C GLN A 638 -7.51 -2.73 -10.75
N MET A 639 -8.77 -2.83 -10.43
CA MET A 639 -9.77 -3.51 -11.26
C MET A 639 -11.10 -2.77 -11.28
N LYS A 640 -11.95 -3.19 -12.25
CA LYS A 640 -13.32 -2.71 -12.38
C LYS A 640 -14.22 -3.12 -11.21
N TYR A 641 -13.91 -4.16 -10.48
CA TYR A 641 -14.63 -4.55 -9.25
C TYR A 641 -14.19 -3.67 -8.09
N THR A 642 -14.38 -2.39 -8.27
CA THR A 642 -13.94 -1.39 -7.31
C THR A 642 -14.92 -1.27 -6.13
N ILE A 643 -14.50 -0.50 -5.17
CA ILE A 643 -15.30 -0.07 -4.04
C ILE A 643 -16.29 0.99 -4.52
N ASP A 644 -17.56 0.94 -4.11
CA ASP A 644 -18.54 1.98 -4.46
C ASP A 644 -18.39 3.19 -3.56
N ASN A 645 -18.45 2.95 -2.25
CA ASN A 645 -18.37 3.97 -1.23
C ASN A 645 -17.28 3.58 -0.22
N PHE A 646 -16.66 4.55 0.40
CA PHE A 646 -15.68 4.26 1.43
C PHE A 646 -16.32 3.60 2.65
N LEU A 647 -17.42 4.16 3.16
CA LEU A 647 -18.01 3.74 4.42
C LEU A 647 -19.53 3.58 4.31
N LEU A 648 -20.05 2.56 5.00
CA LEU A 648 -21.47 2.42 5.33
C LEU A 648 -21.63 2.38 6.86
N ASP A 649 -22.38 3.32 7.41
CA ASP A 649 -22.93 3.16 8.75
C ASP A 649 -24.27 2.40 8.68
N VAL A 650 -24.25 1.15 9.18
CA VAL A 650 -25.36 0.22 9.01
C VAL A 650 -26.61 0.65 9.76
N ASN A 651 -26.44 1.32 10.91
CA ASN A 651 -27.57 1.73 11.74
C ASN A 651 -28.38 2.87 11.14
N THR A 652 -27.72 3.82 10.52
CA THR A 652 -28.36 4.98 9.91
C THR A 652 -28.62 4.79 8.42
N GLY A 653 -27.91 3.84 7.79
CA GLY A 653 -27.89 3.68 6.34
C GLY A 653 -27.14 4.80 5.61
N ILE A 654 -26.34 5.58 6.36
CA ILE A 654 -25.54 6.65 5.75
C ILE A 654 -24.33 6.04 5.05
N GLU A 655 -24.17 6.41 3.79
CA GLU A 655 -23.01 6.03 2.97
C GLU A 655 -22.11 7.24 2.76
N VAL A 656 -20.82 7.06 2.96
CA VAL A 656 -19.79 8.07 2.67
C VAL A 656 -19.01 7.63 1.45
N ARG A 657 -19.16 8.40 0.36
CA ARG A 657 -18.63 8.03 -0.95
C ARG A 657 -17.16 8.35 -1.19
N PRO A 658 -16.61 9.49 -0.75
CA PRO A 658 -15.24 9.86 -1.11
C PRO A 658 -14.21 8.77 -0.85
N TRP A 659 -13.37 8.50 -1.83
CA TRP A 659 -12.27 7.55 -1.71
C TRP A 659 -10.99 8.19 -1.20
N GLN A 660 -10.91 9.50 -1.38
CA GLN A 660 -9.79 10.33 -0.95
C GLN A 660 -10.34 11.54 -0.20
N ALA A 661 -9.94 11.69 1.04
CA ALA A 661 -10.37 12.79 1.88
C ALA A 661 -9.34 13.05 2.99
N ALA A 662 -9.18 14.31 3.35
CA ALA A 662 -8.39 14.68 4.51
C ALA A 662 -8.98 14.08 5.79
N ARG A 663 -10.33 13.99 5.89
CA ARG A 663 -10.99 13.41 7.05
C ARG A 663 -12.39 12.89 6.71
N ILE A 664 -12.71 11.69 7.19
CA ILE A 664 -14.06 11.13 7.20
C ILE A 664 -14.43 10.83 8.66
N GLU A 665 -15.61 11.25 9.09
CA GLU A 665 -16.06 11.13 10.47
C GLU A 665 -17.44 10.48 10.57
N VAL A 666 -17.55 9.50 11.49
CA VAL A 666 -18.82 8.93 11.97
C VAL A 666 -18.97 9.34 13.44
N THR A 667 -19.90 10.22 13.73
CA THR A 667 -20.08 10.75 15.10
C THR A 667 -20.95 9.85 15.96
N GLY A 668 -21.83 9.08 15.35
CA GLY A 668 -22.74 8.16 16.04
C GLY A 668 -23.84 8.84 16.84
N LYS A 669 -23.97 10.16 16.76
CA LYS A 669 -25.03 10.90 17.46
C LYS A 669 -26.22 11.08 16.54
N GLU A 670 -27.41 10.66 17.00
CA GLU A 670 -28.65 11.08 16.36
C GLU A 670 -28.78 12.60 16.50
N THR A 671 -28.45 13.30 15.44
CA THR A 671 -28.69 14.74 15.36
C THR A 671 -29.93 14.99 14.53
N SER A 672 -30.64 16.07 14.79
CA SER A 672 -31.81 16.52 14.02
C SER A 672 -31.50 16.82 12.54
N HIS A 673 -30.23 16.81 12.17
CA HIS A 673 -29.73 17.11 10.83
C HIS A 673 -29.33 15.85 10.03
N VAL A 674 -29.27 14.69 10.66
CA VAL A 674 -28.92 13.45 9.94
C VAL A 674 -30.16 12.88 9.29
N THR A 675 -30.19 12.90 7.98
CA THR A 675 -31.23 12.21 7.20
C THR A 675 -30.80 10.75 7.00
N ARG A 676 -31.60 9.79 7.47
CA ARG A 676 -31.34 8.36 7.26
C ARG A 676 -31.26 8.04 5.78
N ASN A 677 -30.41 7.06 5.43
CA ASN A 677 -30.12 6.65 4.06
C ASN A 677 -29.61 7.78 3.17
N THR A 678 -28.83 8.67 3.73
CA THR A 678 -28.18 9.76 2.98
C THR A 678 -26.86 9.28 2.42
N VAL A 679 -26.57 9.63 1.17
CA VAL A 679 -25.22 9.50 0.59
C VAL A 679 -24.50 10.81 0.80
N VAL A 680 -23.40 10.77 1.57
CA VAL A 680 -22.48 11.89 1.73
C VAL A 680 -21.46 11.79 0.60
N GLU A 681 -21.45 12.78 -0.25
CA GLU A 681 -20.54 12.85 -1.38
C GLU A 681 -19.87 14.23 -1.46
N PHE A 682 -18.71 14.28 -2.05
CA PHE A 682 -18.04 15.56 -2.28
C PHE A 682 -18.51 16.18 -3.58
N SER A 683 -18.84 17.47 -3.54
CA SER A 683 -19.10 18.29 -4.71
C SER A 683 -18.68 19.72 -4.45
N MET A 684 -17.89 20.29 -5.34
CA MET A 684 -17.54 21.73 -5.29
C MET A 684 -18.77 22.60 -5.57
N ASP A 685 -19.82 22.03 -6.16
CA ASP A 685 -21.06 22.74 -6.48
C ASP A 685 -22.24 22.13 -5.70
N SER A 686 -22.94 22.94 -4.93
CA SER A 686 -24.01 22.48 -4.02
C SER A 686 -25.33 22.15 -4.72
N GLN A 687 -25.49 22.50 -6.02
CA GLN A 687 -26.72 22.28 -6.76
C GLN A 687 -26.51 21.29 -7.90
N ASN A 688 -27.21 20.14 -7.85
CA ASN A 688 -27.28 19.25 -9.00
C ASN A 688 -28.18 19.90 -10.07
N LYS A 689 -27.58 20.38 -11.16
CA LYS A 689 -28.30 20.98 -12.31
C LYS A 689 -28.97 19.93 -13.17
N TYR A 690 -28.63 18.66 -12.98
CA TYR A 690 -28.96 17.56 -13.85
C TYR A 690 -29.98 16.64 -13.23
N SER A 691 -30.93 16.21 -14.00
CA SER A 691 -31.90 15.19 -13.54
C SER A 691 -31.47 13.80 -13.98
N ASN A 692 -31.64 12.83 -13.10
CA ASN A 692 -31.32 11.44 -13.36
C ASN A 692 -32.62 10.60 -13.37
N GLU A 693 -32.87 9.91 -14.46
CA GLU A 693 -33.99 8.99 -14.59
C GLU A 693 -33.49 7.55 -14.56
N LEU A 694 -33.98 6.74 -13.61
CA LEU A 694 -33.65 5.31 -13.56
C LEU A 694 -34.33 4.62 -14.75
N LEU A 695 -33.55 4.06 -15.68
CA LEU A 695 -34.08 3.28 -16.80
C LEU A 695 -34.25 1.80 -16.43
N TYR A 696 -33.19 1.19 -15.87
CA TYR A 696 -33.17 -0.24 -15.56
C TYR A 696 -32.30 -0.51 -14.32
N SER A 697 -32.63 -1.59 -13.61
CA SER A 697 -31.88 -2.06 -12.43
C SER A 697 -31.89 -3.59 -12.34
N GLY A 698 -31.16 -4.13 -11.39
CA GLY A 698 -31.10 -5.56 -11.12
C GLY A 698 -29.91 -6.28 -11.73
N PHE A 699 -28.91 -5.53 -12.21
CA PHE A 699 -27.64 -6.09 -12.70
C PHE A 699 -26.74 -6.51 -11.54
N ARG A 700 -25.93 -7.51 -11.79
CA ARG A 700 -24.90 -7.91 -10.81
C ARG A 700 -23.69 -6.98 -10.86
N PHE A 701 -23.25 -6.60 -12.05
CA PHE A 701 -22.26 -5.57 -12.27
C PHE A 701 -22.31 -5.00 -13.69
N ALA A 702 -23.06 -3.90 -13.87
CA ALA A 702 -23.18 -3.23 -15.17
C ALA A 702 -21.97 -2.33 -15.42
N ASP A 703 -21.28 -2.52 -16.54
CA ASP A 703 -20.15 -1.69 -16.96
C ASP A 703 -19.92 -1.74 -18.49
N GLY A 704 -18.77 -1.20 -18.94
CA GLY A 704 -18.28 -1.34 -20.31
C GLY A 704 -19.15 -0.66 -21.39
N GLY A 705 -19.95 0.35 -21.03
CA GLY A 705 -20.92 0.98 -21.92
C GLY A 705 -20.30 1.74 -23.08
N CYS A 706 -20.87 1.56 -24.27
CA CYS A 706 -20.53 2.32 -25.47
C CYS A 706 -21.71 2.42 -26.42
N CYS A 707 -21.74 3.45 -27.27
CA CYS A 707 -22.78 3.66 -28.26
C CYS A 707 -22.31 3.29 -29.68
N ASP A 708 -23.19 2.66 -30.45
CA ASP A 708 -23.00 2.45 -31.90
C ASP A 708 -23.18 3.76 -32.71
N GLY A 709 -22.97 3.67 -34.02
CA GLY A 709 -23.15 4.79 -34.94
C GLY A 709 -24.60 5.32 -35.00
N ARG A 710 -25.58 4.54 -34.60
CA ARG A 710 -27.01 4.84 -34.58
C ARG A 710 -27.52 5.39 -33.25
N GLY A 711 -26.63 5.44 -32.21
CA GLY A 711 -26.99 5.95 -30.90
C GLY A 711 -27.61 4.92 -29.96
N ASN A 712 -27.57 3.62 -30.28
CA ASN A 712 -27.96 2.59 -29.34
C ASN A 712 -26.80 2.42 -28.33
N PHE A 713 -27.15 2.23 -27.06
CA PHE A 713 -26.20 2.04 -26.00
C PHE A 713 -26.06 0.56 -25.65
N TYR A 714 -24.85 0.07 -25.64
CA TYR A 714 -24.53 -1.31 -25.27
C TYR A 714 -23.70 -1.32 -23.99
N PHE A 715 -23.99 -2.25 -23.10
CA PHE A 715 -23.23 -2.39 -21.86
C PHE A 715 -23.18 -3.86 -21.42
N LEU A 716 -22.32 -4.15 -20.48
CA LEU A 716 -22.08 -5.47 -19.92
C LEU A 716 -22.82 -5.64 -18.59
N ASP A 717 -23.36 -6.80 -18.32
CA ASP A 717 -23.35 -7.35 -16.96
C ASP A 717 -22.19 -8.33 -16.88
N SER A 718 -21.05 -7.85 -16.41
CA SER A 718 -19.79 -8.56 -16.54
C SER A 718 -19.69 -9.80 -15.65
N LEU A 719 -20.43 -9.86 -14.54
CA LEU A 719 -20.52 -11.06 -13.69
C LEU A 719 -21.43 -12.14 -14.29
N ASP A 720 -22.46 -11.73 -15.02
CA ASP A 720 -23.36 -12.65 -15.70
C ASP A 720 -22.94 -12.93 -17.14
N LYS A 721 -21.84 -12.33 -17.62
CA LYS A 721 -21.31 -12.49 -18.97
C LYS A 721 -22.30 -12.12 -20.07
N LYS A 722 -23.14 -11.13 -19.83
CA LYS A 722 -24.20 -10.71 -20.76
C LYS A 722 -23.91 -9.33 -21.31
N ILE A 723 -24.28 -9.14 -22.58
CA ILE A 723 -24.30 -7.82 -23.23
C ILE A 723 -25.76 -7.42 -23.39
N TYR A 724 -26.12 -6.24 -22.93
CA TYR A 724 -27.39 -5.63 -23.12
C TYR A 724 -27.31 -4.48 -24.11
N ARG A 725 -28.44 -4.25 -24.85
CA ARG A 725 -28.61 -3.14 -25.75
C ARG A 725 -29.82 -2.32 -25.32
N ILE A 726 -29.62 -1.01 -25.22
CA ILE A 726 -30.69 -0.03 -25.08
C ILE A 726 -30.86 0.67 -26.43
N ASP A 727 -32.06 0.59 -27.01
CA ASP A 727 -32.39 1.26 -28.27
C ASP A 727 -32.38 2.76 -28.11
N GLY A 728 -31.62 3.48 -28.95
CA GLY A 728 -31.40 4.92 -28.83
C GLY A 728 -32.67 5.78 -29.01
N LYS A 729 -33.72 5.25 -29.63
CA LYS A 729 -34.99 5.99 -29.83
C LYS A 729 -36.04 5.67 -28.78
N THR A 730 -36.20 4.39 -28.51
CA THR A 730 -37.30 3.91 -27.66
C THR A 730 -36.87 3.71 -26.22
N LEU A 731 -35.57 3.74 -25.94
CA LEU A 731 -34.94 3.42 -24.66
C LEU A 731 -35.26 2.00 -24.15
N LYS A 732 -35.82 1.15 -25.01
CA LYS A 732 -36.13 -0.25 -24.66
C LYS A 732 -34.84 -1.08 -24.59
N MET A 733 -34.68 -1.81 -23.50
CA MET A 733 -33.56 -2.72 -23.29
C MET A 733 -33.86 -4.11 -23.81
N THR A 734 -32.85 -4.75 -24.38
CA THR A 734 -32.88 -6.16 -24.77
C THR A 734 -31.56 -6.80 -24.39
N MET A 735 -31.58 -8.05 -23.95
CA MET A 735 -30.39 -8.88 -23.88
C MET A 735 -29.92 -9.17 -25.32
N TYR A 736 -28.69 -8.77 -25.63
CA TYR A 736 -28.16 -8.84 -26.98
C TYR A 736 -27.30 -10.08 -27.20
N PHE A 737 -26.48 -10.43 -26.21
CA PHE A 737 -25.55 -11.56 -26.31
C PHE A 737 -25.22 -12.13 -24.95
N GLU A 738 -25.12 -13.44 -24.83
CA GLU A 738 -24.60 -14.15 -23.68
C GLU A 738 -23.29 -14.82 -24.06
N SER A 739 -22.20 -14.41 -23.42
CA SER A 739 -20.86 -14.83 -23.75
C SER A 739 -20.47 -16.14 -23.07
N PRO A 740 -19.84 -17.09 -23.78
CA PRO A 740 -19.20 -18.23 -23.13
C PRO A 740 -17.96 -17.83 -22.31
N PHE A 741 -17.39 -16.65 -22.54
CA PHE A 741 -16.20 -16.13 -21.90
C PHE A 741 -16.54 -14.99 -20.93
N LYS A 742 -15.68 -14.78 -19.97
CA LYS A 742 -15.73 -13.56 -19.17
C LYS A 742 -15.39 -12.36 -20.06
N ILE A 743 -16.26 -11.37 -20.08
CA ILE A 743 -16.09 -10.16 -20.89
C ILE A 743 -15.41 -9.08 -20.06
N ASN A 744 -14.38 -8.47 -20.61
CA ASN A 744 -13.65 -7.38 -19.97
C ASN A 744 -13.95 -6.02 -20.60
N SER A 745 -14.14 -5.97 -21.90
CA SER A 745 -14.56 -4.73 -22.59
C SER A 745 -15.26 -5.00 -23.89
N ILE A 746 -16.02 -4.00 -24.37
CA ILE A 746 -16.67 -3.98 -25.67
C ILE A 746 -16.39 -2.65 -26.38
N GLY A 747 -16.46 -2.70 -27.69
CA GLY A 747 -16.36 -1.53 -28.59
C GLY A 747 -16.94 -1.86 -29.94
N PHE A 748 -16.77 -0.98 -30.93
CA PHE A 748 -17.29 -1.18 -32.28
C PHE A 748 -16.19 -1.13 -33.32
N ASP A 749 -16.23 -2.03 -34.29
CA ASP A 749 -15.39 -1.98 -35.48
C ASP A 749 -15.90 -0.91 -36.50
N THR A 750 -15.22 -0.80 -37.62
CA THR A 750 -15.59 0.17 -38.67
C THR A 750 -16.91 -0.15 -39.38
N ARG A 751 -17.48 -1.35 -39.16
CA ARG A 751 -18.76 -1.81 -39.73
C ARG A 751 -19.90 -1.77 -38.73
N ASP A 752 -19.67 -1.20 -37.53
CA ASP A 752 -20.59 -1.19 -36.38
C ASP A 752 -20.87 -2.60 -35.81
N ASN A 753 -19.99 -3.58 -36.01
CA ASN A 753 -20.07 -4.82 -35.27
C ASN A 753 -19.45 -4.62 -33.87
N ILE A 754 -19.98 -5.34 -32.90
CA ILE A 754 -19.43 -5.30 -31.53
C ILE A 754 -18.15 -6.13 -31.49
N VAL A 755 -17.07 -5.50 -31.07
CA VAL A 755 -15.81 -6.17 -30.76
C VAL A 755 -15.75 -6.39 -29.26
N VAL A 756 -15.55 -7.62 -28.88
CA VAL A 756 -15.47 -8.03 -27.47
C VAL A 756 -14.06 -8.48 -27.16
N VAL A 757 -13.52 -8.03 -26.02
CA VAL A 757 -12.31 -8.56 -25.42
C VAL A 757 -12.69 -9.22 -24.10
N GLY A 758 -12.31 -10.45 -23.95
CA GLY A 758 -12.63 -11.28 -22.80
C GLY A 758 -11.47 -12.18 -22.39
N GLU A 759 -11.75 -13.03 -21.44
CA GLU A 759 -10.79 -14.01 -20.97
C GLU A 759 -11.44 -15.35 -20.65
N TYR A 760 -10.67 -16.38 -20.84
CA TYR A 760 -11.00 -17.74 -20.46
C TYR A 760 -9.98 -18.21 -19.42
N SER A 761 -10.45 -18.53 -18.23
CA SER A 761 -9.59 -19.00 -17.13
C SER A 761 -9.43 -20.51 -17.22
N ILE A 762 -8.19 -20.97 -17.22
CA ILE A 762 -7.83 -22.39 -17.21
C ILE A 762 -7.34 -22.74 -15.82
N PRO A 763 -7.92 -23.74 -15.13
CA PRO A 763 -7.39 -24.22 -13.86
C PRO A 763 -5.94 -24.72 -14.00
N ARG A 764 -5.11 -24.52 -12.97
CA ARG A 764 -3.69 -24.93 -12.99
C ARG A 764 -3.50 -26.41 -13.29
N GLU A 765 -4.38 -27.26 -12.75
CA GLU A 765 -4.35 -28.71 -13.00
C GLU A 765 -4.56 -29.06 -14.48
N ALA A 766 -5.34 -28.26 -15.18
CA ALA A 766 -5.52 -28.39 -16.63
C ALA A 766 -4.37 -27.81 -17.45
N THR A 767 -3.51 -26.97 -16.86
CA THR A 767 -2.36 -26.39 -17.56
C THR A 767 -1.16 -27.32 -17.67
N LEU A 768 -1.09 -28.38 -16.85
CA LEU A 768 -0.15 -29.48 -17.05
C LEU A 768 -0.46 -30.26 -18.35
N ASN A 769 -1.73 -30.27 -18.76
CA ASN A 769 -2.21 -30.78 -20.04
C ASN A 769 -2.59 -29.66 -21.03
N GLY A 770 -2.07 -28.47 -20.83
CA GLY A 770 -2.51 -27.23 -21.48
C GLY A 770 -2.42 -27.17 -22.99
N LYS A 771 -1.66 -28.07 -23.62
CA LYS A 771 -1.69 -28.27 -25.08
C LYS A 771 -3.06 -28.74 -25.59
N GLU A 772 -3.78 -29.54 -24.84
CA GLU A 772 -5.11 -30.05 -25.23
C GLU A 772 -6.21 -28.96 -25.22
N ILE A 773 -6.19 -28.07 -24.22
CA ILE A 773 -7.20 -27.02 -24.11
C ILE A 773 -6.93 -25.91 -25.13
N ILE A 774 -5.68 -25.58 -25.37
CA ILE A 774 -5.29 -24.58 -26.39
C ILE A 774 -5.60 -25.13 -27.79
N ASN A 775 -5.46 -26.42 -28.02
CA ASN A 775 -5.78 -27.07 -29.28
C ASN A 775 -7.28 -27.17 -29.55
N ASN A 776 -8.12 -27.08 -28.52
CA ASN A 776 -9.58 -27.13 -28.64
C ASN A 776 -10.23 -25.74 -28.75
N LEU A 777 -9.44 -24.66 -28.68
CA LEU A 777 -9.92 -23.33 -29.05
C LEU A 777 -10.19 -23.28 -30.57
N PRO A 778 -11.18 -22.50 -31.01
CA PRO A 778 -11.41 -22.34 -32.45
C PRO A 778 -10.13 -21.96 -33.20
N PRO A 779 -9.92 -22.43 -34.43
CA PRO A 779 -8.63 -22.32 -35.15
C PRO A 779 -8.04 -20.95 -35.31
N ASP A 780 -8.84 -19.91 -35.23
CA ASP A 780 -8.42 -18.50 -35.35
C ASP A 780 -8.31 -17.78 -33.99
N SER A 781 -8.41 -18.50 -32.86
CA SER A 781 -8.26 -17.92 -31.57
C SER A 781 -6.79 -17.76 -31.20
N TYR A 782 -6.36 -16.53 -31.06
CA TYR A 782 -5.09 -16.20 -30.47
C TYR A 782 -5.28 -15.90 -29.01
N GLY A 783 -4.95 -16.88 -28.17
CA GLY A 783 -4.87 -16.69 -26.75
C GLY A 783 -3.43 -16.42 -26.33
N THR A 784 -3.19 -15.45 -25.51
CA THR A 784 -2.01 -15.38 -24.70
C THR A 784 -2.35 -15.76 -23.29
N SER A 785 -1.56 -16.67 -22.75
CA SER A 785 -1.64 -16.99 -21.34
C SER A 785 -0.74 -16.02 -20.59
N TYR A 786 -1.29 -15.31 -19.62
CA TYR A 786 -0.47 -14.68 -18.59
C TYR A 786 -0.63 -15.49 -17.29
N GLY A 787 0.52 -15.81 -16.69
CA GLY A 787 0.52 -16.56 -15.45
C GLY A 787 0.00 -15.67 -14.34
N PHE A 788 -1.06 -16.10 -13.67
CA PHE A 788 -1.34 -15.59 -12.35
C PHE A 788 -0.44 -16.30 -11.35
N TRP A 789 -0.14 -15.64 -10.27
CA TRP A 789 0.55 -16.19 -9.11
C TRP A 789 -0.18 -17.39 -8.48
N TYR A 790 -1.35 -17.72 -9.01
CA TYR A 790 -2.27 -18.71 -8.48
C TYR A 790 -2.67 -19.73 -9.53
N ASP A 791 -3.42 -20.70 -9.12
CA ASP A 791 -3.82 -21.93 -9.79
C ASP A 791 -4.51 -21.81 -11.14
N SER A 792 -4.62 -20.62 -11.72
CA SER A 792 -5.26 -20.45 -13.02
C SER A 792 -4.44 -19.57 -13.93
N ARG A 793 -4.43 -19.92 -15.20
CA ARG A 793 -3.99 -19.07 -16.30
C ARG A 793 -5.21 -18.47 -16.98
N ALA A 794 -5.14 -17.22 -17.39
CA ALA A 794 -6.16 -16.62 -18.22
C ALA A 794 -5.65 -16.54 -19.65
N ILE A 795 -6.47 -16.98 -20.58
CA ILE A 795 -6.26 -16.79 -22.00
C ILE A 795 -7.13 -15.63 -22.44
N VAL A 796 -6.54 -14.65 -23.07
CA VAL A 796 -7.30 -13.54 -23.65
C VAL A 796 -7.92 -14.00 -24.96
N VAL A 797 -9.20 -13.72 -25.11
CA VAL A 797 -9.95 -13.93 -26.33
C VAL A 797 -10.52 -12.61 -26.81
N ALA A 798 -10.50 -12.42 -28.12
CA ALA A 798 -11.17 -11.32 -28.75
C ALA A 798 -12.02 -11.81 -29.91
N PHE A 799 -13.24 -11.32 -30.04
CA PHE A 799 -14.17 -11.75 -31.09
C PHE A 799 -15.11 -10.62 -31.50
N THR A 800 -15.67 -10.76 -32.69
CA THR A 800 -16.65 -9.84 -33.22
C THR A 800 -18.04 -10.50 -33.24
N ILE A 801 -19.01 -9.78 -32.76
CA ILE A 801 -20.42 -10.20 -32.82
C ILE A 801 -21.09 -9.43 -33.95
N ASP A 802 -21.78 -10.16 -34.85
CA ASP A 802 -22.54 -9.59 -35.94
C ASP A 802 -23.88 -8.98 -35.45
N LYS A 803 -24.60 -8.37 -36.37
CA LYS A 803 -25.90 -7.75 -36.09
C LYS A 803 -27.02 -8.75 -35.66
N ASN A 804 -26.81 -10.04 -35.85
CA ASN A 804 -27.75 -11.09 -35.42
C ASN A 804 -27.39 -11.63 -34.04
N GLY A 805 -26.27 -11.22 -33.46
CA GLY A 805 -25.80 -11.73 -32.19
C GLY A 805 -24.90 -12.96 -32.30
N ASP A 806 -24.49 -13.35 -33.52
CA ASP A 806 -23.60 -14.47 -33.73
C ASP A 806 -22.14 -14.06 -33.72
N ILE A 807 -21.26 -14.96 -33.25
CA ILE A 807 -19.81 -14.73 -33.33
C ILE A 807 -19.40 -14.82 -34.79
N GLU A 808 -19.11 -13.67 -35.38
CA GLU A 808 -18.68 -13.57 -36.78
C GLU A 808 -17.23 -13.99 -36.96
N LYS A 809 -16.36 -13.58 -36.04
CA LYS A 809 -14.93 -13.78 -36.15
C LYS A 809 -14.22 -13.70 -34.81
N LEU A 810 -13.25 -14.58 -34.61
CA LEU A 810 -12.22 -14.44 -33.59
C LEU A 810 -11.06 -13.62 -34.14
N HIS A 811 -10.58 -12.65 -33.36
CA HIS A 811 -9.48 -11.79 -33.72
C HIS A 811 -8.16 -12.30 -33.17
N LYS A 812 -7.10 -12.11 -33.95
CA LYS A 812 -5.74 -12.27 -33.46
C LYS A 812 -5.49 -11.17 -32.42
N VAL A 813 -5.10 -11.57 -31.22
CA VAL A 813 -4.60 -10.66 -30.19
C VAL A 813 -3.08 -10.59 -30.34
N ASN A 814 -2.59 -9.49 -30.88
CA ASN A 814 -1.17 -9.29 -31.16
C ASN A 814 -0.47 -8.72 -29.93
N ILE A 815 0.17 -9.59 -29.14
CA ILE A 815 0.93 -9.18 -27.95
C ILE A 815 2.43 -9.11 -28.24
N GLY A 816 2.89 -9.93 -29.20
CA GLY A 816 4.32 -10.09 -29.47
C GLY A 816 5.00 -8.90 -30.13
N ASP A 817 4.24 -8.02 -30.78
CA ASP A 817 4.77 -6.86 -31.50
C ASP A 817 4.88 -5.61 -30.60
N ILE A 818 4.25 -5.67 -29.42
CA ILE A 818 4.38 -4.62 -28.42
C ILE A 818 5.49 -5.08 -27.49
N LYS A 819 6.74 -4.77 -27.84
CA LYS A 819 7.79 -4.80 -26.85
C LYS A 819 7.40 -3.80 -25.78
N PRO A 820 7.41 -4.17 -24.50
CA PRO A 820 7.26 -3.20 -23.43
C PRO A 820 8.50 -2.29 -23.48
N GLU A 821 8.46 -1.29 -24.34
CA GLU A 821 9.38 -0.19 -24.20
C GLU A 821 9.06 0.47 -22.87
N ARG A 822 10.08 0.77 -22.13
CA ARG A 822 9.98 1.49 -20.85
C ARG A 822 9.38 2.85 -21.09
N VAL A 823 8.09 2.92 -21.11
CA VAL A 823 7.42 4.22 -21.05
C VAL A 823 7.31 4.58 -19.57
N LEU A 824 8.23 5.38 -19.12
CA LEU A 824 8.22 5.97 -17.80
C LEU A 824 7.20 7.08 -17.79
N TYR A 825 6.08 6.85 -17.12
CA TYR A 825 5.10 7.91 -16.89
C TYR A 825 5.49 8.71 -15.66
N PRO A 826 5.43 10.05 -15.72
CA PRO A 826 5.66 10.87 -14.55
C PRO A 826 4.76 10.44 -13.38
N GLY A 827 5.35 10.23 -12.21
CA GLY A 827 4.64 9.79 -11.01
C GLY A 827 4.31 8.30 -10.94
N ASN A 828 4.66 7.52 -11.94
CA ASN A 828 4.39 6.08 -11.96
C ASN A 828 5.63 5.26 -11.60
N ARG A 829 5.97 5.24 -10.33
CA ARG A 829 7.15 4.54 -9.84
C ARG A 829 6.98 3.06 -9.62
N TRP A 830 5.75 2.64 -9.48
CA TRP A 830 5.42 1.25 -9.25
C TRP A 830 5.90 0.33 -10.38
N ARG A 831 6.17 0.94 -11.55
CA ARG A 831 6.55 0.24 -12.76
C ARG A 831 7.89 0.64 -13.31
N ASP A 832 8.59 1.43 -12.57
CA ASP A 832 9.95 1.78 -12.89
C ASP A 832 10.95 0.65 -12.60
N GLY A 833 10.55 -0.40 -11.91
CA GLY A 833 11.34 -1.58 -11.66
C GLY A 833 11.18 -2.63 -12.77
N ASN A 834 12.27 -3.22 -13.20
CA ASN A 834 12.27 -4.29 -14.22
C ASN A 834 11.42 -5.51 -13.83
N ASP A 835 11.15 -5.71 -12.54
CA ASP A 835 10.32 -6.83 -12.06
C ASP A 835 8.85 -6.70 -12.46
N PHE A 836 8.40 -5.50 -12.76
CA PHE A 836 7.04 -5.25 -13.19
C PHE A 836 6.81 -5.50 -14.67
N GLU A 837 7.83 -5.40 -15.50
CA GLU A 837 7.74 -5.75 -16.92
C GLU A 837 7.29 -7.20 -17.11
N GLN A 838 7.65 -8.10 -16.19
CA GLN A 838 7.26 -9.51 -16.26
C GLN A 838 5.81 -9.79 -15.78
N VAL A 839 5.27 -8.98 -14.90
CA VAL A 839 3.96 -9.24 -14.26
C VAL A 839 2.82 -8.50 -14.93
N VAL A 840 3.08 -7.41 -15.61
CA VAL A 840 2.04 -6.51 -16.16
C VAL A 840 2.04 -6.49 -17.67
N THR A 841 2.57 -7.47 -18.27
CA THR A 841 2.67 -7.54 -19.72
C THR A 841 1.32 -7.52 -20.44
N TYR A 842 0.21 -7.76 -19.74
CA TYR A 842 -1.07 -7.80 -20.41
C TYR A 842 -2.27 -7.48 -19.51
N ASN A 843 -3.03 -6.47 -19.88
CA ASN A 843 -4.36 -6.24 -19.33
C ASN A 843 -5.40 -6.19 -20.45
N PRO A 844 -6.30 -7.18 -20.56
CA PRO A 844 -7.27 -7.25 -21.65
C PRO A 844 -8.28 -6.10 -21.67
N LYS A 845 -8.37 -5.32 -20.61
CA LYS A 845 -9.24 -4.14 -20.57
C LYS A 845 -8.69 -2.97 -21.37
N LYS A 846 -7.41 -3.01 -21.72
CA LYS A 846 -6.72 -1.99 -22.50
C LYS A 846 -6.34 -2.51 -23.86
N ALA A 847 -7.32 -2.69 -24.67
CA ALA A 847 -7.11 -3.04 -26.04
C ALA A 847 -7.78 -2.02 -26.94
N PHE A 848 -7.19 -1.76 -28.06
CA PHE A 848 -7.78 -0.97 -29.13
C PHE A 848 -7.64 -1.69 -30.46
N LEU A 849 -8.53 -1.36 -31.38
CA LEU A 849 -8.53 -1.95 -32.70
C LEU A 849 -7.50 -1.25 -33.58
N ALA A 850 -6.56 -2.01 -34.14
CA ALA A 850 -5.55 -1.50 -35.05
C ALA A 850 -6.16 -0.92 -36.35
N LYS A 851 -5.32 -0.24 -37.12
CA LYS A 851 -5.72 0.40 -38.40
C LYS A 851 -6.36 -0.55 -39.40
N ASP A 852 -5.95 -1.82 -39.39
CA ASP A 852 -6.52 -2.86 -40.26
C ASP A 852 -7.99 -3.23 -39.90
N GLY A 853 -8.51 -2.74 -38.80
CA GLY A 853 -9.86 -3.03 -38.32
C GLY A 853 -10.11 -4.49 -37.93
N LYS A 854 -9.05 -5.26 -37.72
CA LYS A 854 -9.12 -6.70 -37.45
C LYS A 854 -8.20 -7.13 -36.30
N THR A 855 -7.13 -6.43 -36.07
CA THR A 855 -6.14 -6.77 -35.05
C THR A 855 -6.45 -5.97 -33.80
N ILE A 856 -6.55 -6.66 -32.68
CA ILE A 856 -6.68 -6.02 -31.37
C ILE A 856 -5.31 -5.94 -30.74
N ILE A 857 -4.91 -4.72 -30.42
CA ILE A 857 -3.61 -4.45 -29.82
C ILE A 857 -3.85 -4.15 -28.34
N PRO A 858 -3.37 -5.01 -27.44
CA PRO A 858 -3.39 -4.73 -26.02
C PRO A 858 -2.46 -3.56 -25.71
N CYS A 859 -2.89 -2.67 -24.84
CA CYS A 859 -2.06 -1.59 -24.35
C CYS A 859 -1.23 -2.08 -23.15
N HIS A 860 0.07 -2.11 -23.27
CA HIS A 860 1.00 -2.56 -22.23
C HIS A 860 1.55 -1.45 -21.35
N TYR A 861 1.08 -0.25 -21.55
CA TYR A 861 1.56 0.88 -20.77
C TYR A 861 0.81 1.02 -19.45
N ASP A 862 1.33 1.82 -18.62
CA ASP A 862 0.72 2.22 -17.36
C ASP A 862 -0.62 2.96 -17.49
N LEU A 863 -1.02 3.25 -18.69
CA LEU A 863 -2.40 3.55 -19.04
C LEU A 863 -3.29 2.37 -18.70
N MET A 864 -3.16 1.86 -17.52
CA MET A 864 -3.85 0.64 -17.17
C MET A 864 -5.31 0.89 -17.06
N ARG A 865 -6.08 0.20 -17.88
CA ARG A 865 -7.50 0.04 -17.68
C ARG A 865 -8.40 1.13 -18.22
N ALA A 866 -8.05 1.60 -19.40
CA ALA A 866 -9.07 2.21 -20.24
C ALA A 866 -10.13 1.13 -20.53
N ASN A 867 -11.33 1.35 -20.06
CA ASN A 867 -12.46 0.48 -20.38
C ASN A 867 -13.01 0.69 -21.79
N ASN A 868 -12.20 1.27 -22.68
CA ASN A 868 -12.64 1.63 -24.02
C ASN A 868 -11.86 0.89 -25.07
N LEU A 869 -12.55 0.12 -25.87
CA LEU A 869 -12.11 -0.13 -27.22
C LEU A 869 -12.46 1.10 -28.07
N SER A 870 -11.47 1.84 -28.52
CA SER A 870 -11.68 2.93 -29.45
C SER A 870 -11.07 2.61 -30.81
N ARG A 871 -11.65 3.12 -31.87
CA ARG A 871 -11.07 3.08 -33.20
C ARG A 871 -9.82 3.93 -33.20
N SER A 872 -8.68 3.37 -33.51
CA SER A 872 -7.46 4.13 -33.64
C SER A 872 -7.50 4.99 -34.92
N LYS A 873 -7.23 6.27 -34.77
CA LYS A 873 -7.06 7.19 -35.91
C LYS A 873 -5.72 7.89 -35.78
N PRO A 874 -4.75 7.55 -36.64
CA PRO A 874 -3.46 8.24 -36.65
C PRO A 874 -3.61 9.75 -36.68
N GLY A 875 -2.72 10.45 -35.97
CA GLY A 875 -2.73 11.90 -35.89
C GLY A 875 -3.79 12.50 -34.98
N ARG A 876 -4.53 11.68 -34.21
CA ARG A 876 -5.50 12.12 -33.20
C ARG A 876 -5.03 11.84 -31.79
N LYS A 877 -5.57 12.61 -30.83
CA LYS A 877 -5.36 12.38 -29.42
C LYS A 877 -6.34 11.33 -28.90
N LEU A 878 -5.82 10.37 -28.12
CA LEU A 878 -6.62 9.47 -27.32
C LEU A 878 -6.63 9.94 -25.87
N TYR A 879 -7.77 9.85 -25.23
CA TYR A 879 -7.91 10.06 -23.80
C TYR A 879 -8.16 8.72 -23.12
N SER A 880 -7.46 8.45 -22.05
CA SER A 880 -7.59 7.21 -21.28
C SER A 880 -7.54 7.50 -19.78
N VAL A 881 -8.31 6.79 -19.01
CA VAL A 881 -8.21 6.81 -17.54
C VAL A 881 -7.30 5.72 -17.05
N ASP A 882 -6.61 6.03 -15.98
CA ASP A 882 -5.81 5.08 -15.22
C ASP A 882 -6.49 4.79 -13.88
N GLU A 883 -7.11 3.63 -13.75
CA GLU A 883 -7.77 3.21 -12.51
C GLU A 883 -6.83 3.14 -11.31
N LEU A 884 -5.55 2.87 -11.56
CA LEU A 884 -4.56 2.70 -10.50
C LEU A 884 -4.17 4.05 -9.87
N TYR A 885 -3.87 5.03 -10.73
CA TYR A 885 -3.41 6.35 -10.29
C TYR A 885 -4.52 7.40 -10.28
N LYS A 886 -5.75 7.01 -10.69
CA LYS A 886 -6.89 7.93 -10.77
C LYS A 886 -6.60 9.17 -11.60
N ARG A 887 -6.04 8.96 -12.79
CA ARG A 887 -5.62 10.03 -13.71
C ARG A 887 -6.23 9.86 -15.09
N VAL A 888 -6.43 10.98 -15.77
CA VAL A 888 -6.72 10.98 -17.21
C VAL A 888 -5.44 11.31 -17.97
N TRP A 889 -5.10 10.43 -18.88
CA TRP A 889 -3.97 10.58 -19.78
C TRP A 889 -4.42 10.99 -21.17
N GLN A 890 -3.61 11.84 -21.82
CA GLN A 890 -3.70 12.13 -23.24
C GLN A 890 -2.53 11.53 -23.95
N CYS A 891 -2.79 10.77 -25.02
CA CYS A 891 -1.75 10.14 -25.84
C CYS A 891 -1.90 10.52 -27.31
N ASP A 892 -0.83 10.43 -28.06
CA ASP A 892 -0.83 10.44 -29.52
C ASP A 892 -1.09 9.04 -30.05
N ILE A 893 -1.71 8.93 -31.21
CA ILE A 893 -1.91 7.68 -31.93
C ILE A 893 -0.99 7.69 -33.13
N THR A 894 -0.09 6.70 -33.20
CA THR A 894 0.85 6.54 -34.34
C THR A 894 0.13 6.06 -35.60
N GLU A 895 0.84 6.06 -36.73
CA GLU A 895 0.39 5.48 -37.99
C GLU A 895 0.02 4.00 -37.86
N ASP A 896 0.74 3.26 -37.02
CA ASP A 896 0.49 1.85 -36.71
C ASP A 896 -0.61 1.61 -35.68
N GLY A 897 -1.18 2.67 -35.14
CA GLY A 897 -2.22 2.62 -34.11
C GLY A 897 -1.72 2.43 -32.69
N LEU A 898 -0.43 2.59 -32.43
CA LEU A 898 0.13 2.55 -31.09
C LEU A 898 -0.08 3.89 -30.35
N LEU A 899 0.01 3.87 -29.03
CA LEU A 899 -0.07 5.05 -28.22
C LEU A 899 1.32 5.57 -27.88
N GLU A 900 1.54 6.85 -28.07
CA GLU A 900 2.78 7.54 -27.75
C GLU A 900 2.53 8.83 -26.98
N ASN A 901 3.60 9.39 -26.42
CA ASN A 901 3.62 10.68 -25.74
C ASN A 901 2.49 10.83 -24.70
N PRO A 902 2.41 9.95 -23.71
CA PRO A 902 1.41 10.05 -22.66
C PRO A 902 1.69 11.25 -21.78
N VAL A 903 0.66 12.06 -21.57
CA VAL A 903 0.71 13.23 -20.69
C VAL A 903 -0.48 13.16 -19.73
N PRO A 904 -0.27 13.21 -18.41
CA PRO A 904 -1.37 13.32 -17.46
C PRO A 904 -1.99 14.71 -17.60
N ILE A 905 -3.31 14.78 -17.69
CA ILE A 905 -4.03 16.03 -17.93
C ILE A 905 -5.09 16.35 -16.88
N ILE A 906 -5.55 15.34 -16.14
CA ILE A 906 -6.52 15.44 -15.05
C ILE A 906 -6.11 14.44 -13.98
N GLU A 907 -6.01 14.87 -12.73
CA GLU A 907 -5.59 14.05 -11.58
C GLU A 907 -6.78 13.35 -10.89
N GLU A 908 -7.78 12.99 -11.64
CA GLU A 908 -8.99 12.30 -11.18
C GLU A 908 -9.52 11.38 -12.27
N GLY A 909 -10.37 10.43 -11.88
CA GLY A 909 -11.05 9.51 -12.78
C GLY A 909 -10.50 8.09 -12.76
N ASP A 910 -11.40 7.11 -12.80
CA ASP A 910 -11.03 5.72 -12.68
C ASP A 910 -11.64 4.79 -13.74
N TYR A 911 -12.80 5.09 -14.28
CA TYR A 911 -13.50 4.15 -15.17
C TYR A 911 -13.57 4.54 -16.62
N LYS A 912 -13.96 5.75 -16.90
CA LYS A 912 -14.27 6.19 -18.25
C LYS A 912 -13.93 7.64 -18.47
N VAL A 913 -13.38 7.94 -19.61
CA VAL A 913 -13.23 9.30 -20.11
C VAL A 913 -13.84 9.41 -21.50
N ARG A 914 -14.53 10.50 -21.77
CA ARG A 914 -15.08 10.80 -23.10
C ARG A 914 -14.97 12.29 -23.40
N LYS A 915 -14.37 12.61 -24.53
CA LYS A 915 -14.45 13.98 -25.06
C LYS A 915 -15.71 14.14 -25.91
N PHE A 916 -16.55 15.10 -25.57
CA PHE A 916 -17.77 15.40 -26.29
C PHE A 916 -18.03 16.93 -26.27
N ASN A 917 -18.33 17.54 -27.42
CA ASN A 917 -18.56 18.99 -27.57
C ASN A 917 -17.50 19.86 -26.89
N ASN A 918 -16.22 19.55 -27.11
CA ASN A 918 -15.03 20.17 -26.51
C ASN A 918 -14.87 20.05 -24.99
N LYS A 919 -15.80 19.42 -24.30
CA LYS A 919 -15.70 19.08 -22.88
C LYS A 919 -15.17 17.65 -22.69
N ILE A 920 -14.49 17.42 -21.59
CA ILE A 920 -14.02 16.10 -21.18
C ILE A 920 -14.91 15.63 -20.03
N TYR A 921 -15.58 14.52 -20.20
CA TYR A 921 -16.39 13.86 -19.18
C TYR A 921 -15.60 12.71 -18.60
N VAL A 922 -15.56 12.62 -17.28
CA VAL A 922 -14.76 11.61 -16.56
C VAL A 922 -15.64 10.94 -15.52
N ALA A 923 -15.73 9.63 -15.56
CA ALA A 923 -16.35 8.85 -14.48
C ALA A 923 -15.35 8.65 -13.34
N ASP A 924 -15.77 9.08 -12.16
CA ASP A 924 -15.06 8.95 -10.90
C ASP A 924 -16.10 8.58 -9.81
N ASP A 925 -16.16 9.28 -8.69
CA ASP A 925 -17.28 9.17 -7.74
C ASP A 925 -18.63 9.57 -8.36
N ASN A 926 -18.60 10.52 -9.28
CA ASN A 926 -19.68 11.00 -10.12
C ASN A 926 -19.18 11.16 -11.55
N ILE A 927 -19.93 11.82 -12.44
CA ILE A 927 -19.40 12.24 -13.74
C ILE A 927 -18.96 13.68 -13.65
N LYS A 928 -17.66 13.90 -13.72
CA LYS A 928 -17.02 15.23 -13.70
C LYS A 928 -16.84 15.75 -15.12
N ILE A 929 -17.08 17.04 -15.31
CA ILE A 929 -16.99 17.72 -16.60
C ILE A 929 -15.87 18.72 -16.55
N TYR A 930 -14.94 18.64 -17.50
CA TYR A 930 -13.78 19.50 -17.59
C TYR A 930 -13.81 20.34 -18.88
N GLU A 931 -13.51 21.61 -18.74
CA GLU A 931 -13.25 22.53 -19.84
C GLU A 931 -11.80 23.04 -19.70
N ASP A 932 -11.01 22.94 -20.77
CA ASP A 932 -9.59 23.28 -20.74
C ASP A 932 -8.83 22.65 -19.55
N PHE A 933 -9.13 21.37 -19.27
CA PHE A 933 -8.59 20.56 -18.19
C PHE A 933 -8.88 21.07 -16.76
N LYS A 934 -9.81 22.00 -16.61
CA LYS A 934 -10.30 22.47 -15.31
C LYS A 934 -11.71 21.95 -15.07
N LEU A 935 -11.99 21.52 -13.85
CA LEU A 935 -13.33 21.09 -13.46
C LEU A 935 -14.31 22.24 -13.64
N SER A 936 -15.31 22.05 -14.50
CA SER A 936 -16.34 23.05 -14.78
C SER A 936 -17.69 22.68 -14.17
N ASP A 937 -18.00 21.39 -14.05
CA ASP A 937 -19.28 20.92 -13.53
C ASP A 937 -19.23 19.46 -13.08
N THR A 938 -20.27 19.00 -12.32
CA THR A 938 -20.38 17.60 -11.86
C THR A 938 -21.83 17.12 -11.96
N ILE A 939 -22.02 16.00 -12.63
CA ILE A 939 -23.30 15.29 -12.68
C ILE A 939 -23.35 14.31 -11.52
N LYS A 940 -24.16 14.60 -10.52
CA LYS A 940 -24.36 13.73 -9.36
C LYS A 940 -25.27 12.56 -9.70
N LEU A 941 -24.90 11.37 -9.29
CA LEU A 941 -25.62 10.14 -9.53
C LEU A 941 -25.99 9.44 -8.21
N PRO A 942 -27.09 8.71 -8.14
CA PRO A 942 -27.48 7.98 -6.93
C PRO A 942 -26.49 6.90 -6.53
N GLN A 943 -25.70 6.39 -7.49
CA GLN A 943 -24.64 5.39 -7.29
C GLN A 943 -23.41 5.77 -8.12
N ARG A 944 -22.24 5.29 -7.70
CA ARG A 944 -20.99 5.51 -8.45
C ARG A 944 -21.12 5.02 -9.90
N PRO A 945 -20.77 5.83 -10.89
CA PRO A 945 -20.81 5.42 -12.30
C PRO A 945 -19.72 4.38 -12.59
N THR A 946 -20.07 3.36 -13.35
CA THR A 946 -19.13 2.38 -13.86
C THR A 946 -18.75 2.65 -15.31
N THR A 947 -19.67 3.22 -16.08
CA THR A 947 -19.39 3.72 -17.44
C THR A 947 -20.50 4.65 -17.92
N PHE A 948 -20.27 5.31 -19.04
CA PHE A 948 -21.25 6.15 -19.70
C PHE A 948 -20.92 6.35 -21.17
N ASP A 949 -21.90 6.71 -21.96
CA ASP A 949 -21.69 7.25 -23.32
C ASP A 949 -22.90 8.08 -23.77
N PHE A 950 -22.70 8.83 -24.85
CA PHE A 950 -23.70 9.70 -25.47
C PHE A 950 -24.44 8.95 -26.54
N GLY A 951 -25.68 8.61 -26.28
CA GLY A 951 -26.58 7.85 -27.14
C GLY A 951 -27.78 8.64 -27.65
N GLY A 952 -28.73 7.94 -28.21
CA GLY A 952 -29.97 8.50 -28.74
C GLY A 952 -29.83 9.27 -30.06
N GLU A 953 -30.93 9.87 -30.50
CA GLU A 953 -30.95 10.66 -31.71
C GLU A 953 -30.05 11.89 -31.56
N LYS A 954 -29.09 12.08 -32.49
CA LYS A 954 -28.10 13.15 -32.46
C LYS A 954 -27.21 13.14 -31.18
N ARG A 955 -27.09 12.00 -30.51
CA ARG A 955 -26.30 11.81 -29.28
C ARG A 955 -26.71 12.77 -28.14
N LYS A 956 -28.01 12.98 -27.98
CA LYS A 956 -28.56 13.88 -26.98
C LYS A 956 -28.86 13.21 -25.61
N ASN A 957 -28.62 11.91 -25.48
CA ASN A 957 -28.87 11.16 -24.26
C ASN A 957 -27.55 10.77 -23.64
N LEU A 958 -27.26 11.23 -22.47
CA LEU A 958 -26.17 10.70 -21.66
C LEU A 958 -26.70 9.51 -20.88
N ILE A 959 -26.26 8.31 -21.24
CA ILE A 959 -26.67 7.06 -20.59
C ILE A 959 -25.50 6.60 -19.72
N VAL A 960 -25.78 6.32 -18.45
CA VAL A 960 -24.80 6.01 -17.42
C VAL A 960 -25.14 4.67 -16.79
N THR A 961 -24.18 3.76 -16.71
CA THR A 961 -24.29 2.58 -15.87
C THR A 961 -23.67 2.84 -14.51
N THR A 962 -24.30 2.29 -13.50
CA THR A 962 -23.73 2.10 -12.16
C THR A 962 -23.66 0.60 -11.90
N ARG A 963 -23.16 0.16 -10.76
CA ARG A 963 -23.02 -1.27 -10.48
C ARG A 963 -24.30 -2.07 -10.78
N HIS A 964 -25.44 -1.57 -10.32
CA HIS A 964 -26.70 -2.33 -10.35
C HIS A 964 -27.78 -1.72 -11.23
N ALA A 965 -27.51 -0.57 -11.86
CA ALA A 965 -28.53 0.20 -12.55
C ALA A 965 -28.00 0.95 -13.78
N VAL A 966 -28.94 1.40 -14.61
CA VAL A 966 -28.69 2.29 -15.74
C VAL A 966 -29.55 3.52 -15.62
N TYR A 967 -28.97 4.69 -15.76
CA TYR A 967 -29.62 5.99 -15.69
C TYR A 967 -29.55 6.74 -17.00
N LEU A 968 -30.57 7.53 -17.26
CA LEU A 968 -30.57 8.58 -18.29
C LEU A 968 -30.37 9.91 -17.61
N VAL A 969 -29.30 10.61 -17.96
CA VAL A 969 -29.07 11.99 -17.50
C VAL A 969 -29.63 12.96 -18.52
N LYS A 970 -30.40 13.93 -18.03
CA LYS A 970 -31.03 15.00 -18.82
C LYS A 970 -30.37 16.34 -18.46
N ASP A 971 -30.54 17.29 -19.39
CA ASP A 971 -30.11 18.70 -19.20
C ASP A 971 -28.58 18.89 -18.98
N TYR A 972 -27.74 17.99 -19.52
CA TYR A 972 -26.28 18.10 -19.48
C TYR A 972 -25.64 18.96 -20.58
#